data_d1740b9d4b1ff22c41d4b052f46f157d
#
_entry.id   d1740b9d4b1ff22c41d4b052f46f157d
#
_cell.length_a   1.000
_cell.length_b   1.000
_cell.length_c   1.000
_cell.angle_alpha   90.00
_cell.angle_beta   90.00
_cell.angle_gamma   90.00
#
_symmetry.space_group_name_H-M   'P 1'
#
loop_
_entity.id
_entity.type
_entity.pdbx_description
1 polymer ?
#
loop_
_entity_poly.entity_id
_entity_poly.type
_entity_poly.pdbx_seq_one_letter_code
_entity_poly.pdbx_strand_id
1 'polypeptide(L)'
;MKNNPNFFGIRHLSPAGAYYLRGFLDEKKPKLVLVEGPSDFEDMISDMVRKETKPPIAVLAYTKEAPVRTVLYPFAEYSPEYQAIQWCHMHHVECRFMDLPSETFLAIPECGMQEAEGEEARINSGISVYEQLDQKSGEDGHDTFWERVMEQAGSMEAYHLGANSFGANIRSLTEGKENDWAETVLREAYMRQQIKKAVDSGIEPEDIVVVTGSYHVEGLKNWQESDEDLSKMPKVGANHTLMPYSYYRLSTRAGYGAGNKAPAYYALLWEGLNKGEPMYAVYSYLIRLAKYQREKGNPVSSASVIEAVRLAMSLAQLRGGTIASLRDLRDAAQTCIGEGSVSNIILGTADTEIGTAIGALPDGVSRTSIQEDFYRQLKDLKLEKYRDITAQDLMLDLRENRRVSSEKSAFIDLHRSFFLHRLRVINVSFAQQQSVNQDNATWSEHWVVRWTPEAEIELVESALKGDTIDGAASFAMKERVENATKMGEIALVIEDACCCGMEKAVGYATAALQRMAVDAASVEDLAKTAQRLSVVVQYGNIRRIDSKPLEPILQQLFYRACLILESACVCDDAASQVIITAMEQLNSAELAHDFLDNAEWIKVLDDISERDDLNTKLSGFAAAILLERGAMNTQQLRTEVSRRLSKGIPADLGAGWFEGLAMKNRYALIARLSLWESLNDYLVTLDDEEFKRALVFLRRAFADFSAVEKDQIAENLGEILGLNGQEVSEVVNAVLDESSQQMIDSLDDFDFDL
;
A
#
# COMPACT_ATOMS: atom_id res chain seq x y z
N MET A 1 -55.56 -9.84 17.63
CA MET A 1 -54.38 -9.48 16.81
C MET A 1 -53.23 -10.29 17.39
N LYS A 2 -52.49 -11.07 16.59
CA LYS A 2 -51.30 -11.74 17.10
C LYS A 2 -50.30 -10.67 17.46
N ASN A 3 -49.81 -10.65 18.71
CA ASN A 3 -48.82 -9.69 19.13
C ASN A 3 -47.50 -9.94 18.36
N ASN A 4 -46.92 -8.92 17.76
CA ASN A 4 -45.66 -8.99 17.05
C ASN A 4 -44.53 -8.42 17.91
N PRO A 5 -43.26 -8.86 17.71
CA PRO A 5 -42.10 -8.17 18.24
C PRO A 5 -42.06 -6.71 17.86
N ASN A 6 -41.40 -5.91 18.66
CA ASN A 6 -41.17 -4.50 18.38
C ASN A 6 -39.95 -4.34 17.48
N PHE A 7 -40.15 -4.04 16.22
CA PHE A 7 -39.07 -3.84 15.25
C PHE A 7 -38.59 -2.39 15.26
N PHE A 8 -37.29 -2.17 15.37
CA PHE A 8 -36.68 -0.87 15.23
C PHE A 8 -35.64 -0.91 14.09
N GLY A 9 -36.02 -0.32 12.94
CA GLY A 9 -35.15 -0.23 11.77
C GLY A 9 -34.08 0.83 11.94
N ILE A 10 -32.84 0.46 11.68
CA ILE A 10 -31.66 1.33 11.79
C ILE A 10 -30.97 1.47 10.46
N ARG A 11 -30.06 2.43 10.41
CA ARG A 11 -28.87 2.41 9.56
C ARG A 11 -27.66 2.20 10.46
N HIS A 12 -26.76 1.32 10.05
CA HIS A 12 -25.50 1.13 10.76
C HIS A 12 -24.76 2.46 10.89
N LEU A 13 -24.13 2.70 12.04
CA LEU A 13 -23.36 3.92 12.32
C LEU A 13 -24.20 5.23 12.24
N SER A 14 -25.48 5.18 12.61
CA SER A 14 -26.40 6.33 12.67
C SER A 14 -26.47 6.90 14.09
N PRO A 15 -25.97 8.11 14.37
CA PRO A 15 -26.10 8.77 15.67
C PRO A 15 -27.56 8.97 16.11
N ALA A 16 -28.43 9.43 15.21
CA ALA A 16 -29.87 9.60 15.53
C ALA A 16 -30.54 8.24 15.77
N GLY A 17 -30.14 7.21 14.97
CA GLY A 17 -30.60 5.84 15.19
C GLY A 17 -30.26 5.34 16.59
N ALA A 18 -29.02 5.54 17.01
CA ALA A 18 -28.53 5.16 18.35
C ALA A 18 -29.27 5.93 19.46
N TYR A 19 -29.42 7.24 19.29
CA TYR A 19 -30.08 8.10 20.28
C TYR A 19 -31.59 7.73 20.47
N TYR A 20 -32.31 7.62 19.37
CA TYR A 20 -33.76 7.30 19.43
C TYR A 20 -34.02 5.84 19.80
N LEU A 21 -33.12 4.91 19.43
CA LEU A 21 -33.21 3.52 19.88
C LEU A 21 -33.16 3.41 21.42
N ARG A 22 -32.27 4.15 22.08
CA ARG A 22 -32.23 4.16 23.56
C ARG A 22 -33.56 4.61 24.16
N GLY A 23 -34.16 5.69 23.64
CA GLY A 23 -35.48 6.14 24.07
C GLY A 23 -36.59 5.12 23.79
N PHE A 24 -36.52 4.40 22.67
CA PHE A 24 -37.46 3.34 22.34
C PHE A 24 -37.34 2.14 23.30
N LEU A 25 -36.13 1.75 23.66
CA LEU A 25 -35.89 0.70 24.65
C LEU A 25 -36.39 1.10 26.04
N ASP A 26 -36.21 2.37 26.44
CA ASP A 26 -36.74 2.90 27.70
C ASP A 26 -38.29 2.90 27.74
N GLU A 27 -38.93 3.14 26.61
CA GLU A 27 -40.40 3.07 26.46
C GLU A 27 -40.92 1.63 26.51
N LYS A 28 -40.31 0.73 25.69
CA LYS A 28 -40.79 -0.66 25.53
C LYS A 28 -40.43 -1.57 26.68
N LYS A 29 -39.33 -1.33 27.35
CA LYS A 29 -38.78 -2.14 28.47
C LYS A 29 -38.77 -3.63 28.16
N PRO A 30 -38.12 -4.04 27.07
CA PRO A 30 -38.11 -5.44 26.62
C PRO A 30 -37.43 -6.37 27.65
N LYS A 31 -37.79 -7.66 27.57
CA LYS A 31 -37.07 -8.74 28.28
C LYS A 31 -35.89 -9.31 27.47
N LEU A 32 -35.97 -9.15 26.15
CA LEU A 32 -34.95 -9.59 25.21
C LEU A 32 -34.74 -8.56 24.10
N VAL A 33 -33.53 -8.24 23.78
CA VAL A 33 -33.16 -7.46 22.59
C VAL A 33 -32.37 -8.34 21.62
N LEU A 34 -32.88 -8.47 20.41
CA LEU A 34 -32.20 -9.15 19.30
C LEU A 34 -31.56 -8.09 18.41
N VAL A 35 -30.24 -8.20 18.20
CA VAL A 35 -29.46 -7.23 17.44
C VAL A 35 -28.91 -7.89 16.18
N GLU A 36 -28.97 -7.20 15.05
CA GLU A 36 -28.35 -7.69 13.82
C GLU A 36 -26.82 -7.80 13.99
N GLY A 37 -26.32 -8.97 13.69
CA GLY A 37 -24.92 -9.37 13.78
C GLY A 37 -24.82 -10.89 13.93
N PRO A 38 -23.68 -11.49 13.58
CA PRO A 38 -23.50 -12.94 13.62
C PRO A 38 -23.80 -13.52 14.99
N SER A 39 -24.69 -14.54 15.00
CA SER A 39 -25.17 -15.15 16.26
C SER A 39 -24.06 -15.88 17.07
N ASP A 40 -22.93 -16.18 16.46
CA ASP A 40 -21.77 -16.78 17.14
C ASP A 40 -20.86 -15.73 17.83
N PHE A 41 -21.23 -14.43 17.83
CA PHE A 41 -20.49 -13.36 18.52
C PHE A 41 -21.01 -13.09 19.95
N GLU A 42 -21.96 -13.88 20.46
CA GLU A 42 -22.54 -13.66 21.80
C GLU A 42 -21.51 -13.60 22.93
N ASP A 43 -20.45 -14.39 22.87
CA ASP A 43 -19.34 -14.42 23.84
C ASP A 43 -18.57 -13.09 23.88
N MET A 44 -18.54 -12.32 22.78
CA MET A 44 -17.88 -11.00 22.70
C MET A 44 -18.65 -9.90 23.43
N ILE A 45 -19.97 -10.05 23.64
CA ILE A 45 -20.80 -9.03 24.30
C ILE A 45 -20.23 -8.64 25.66
N SER A 46 -19.76 -9.63 26.43
CA SER A 46 -19.20 -9.38 27.75
C SER A 46 -17.97 -8.47 27.74
N ASP A 47 -17.15 -8.57 26.70
CA ASP A 47 -15.96 -7.74 26.53
C ASP A 47 -16.28 -6.36 25.94
N MET A 48 -17.33 -6.26 25.09
CA MET A 48 -17.79 -5.00 24.50
C MET A 48 -18.36 -4.04 25.57
N VAL A 49 -18.91 -4.55 26.66
CA VAL A 49 -19.54 -3.74 27.72
C VAL A 49 -18.59 -3.40 28.88
N ARG A 50 -17.34 -3.87 28.87
CA ARG A 50 -16.35 -3.50 29.89
C ARG A 50 -16.09 -2.00 29.88
N LYS A 51 -15.89 -1.42 31.05
CA LYS A 51 -15.66 0.02 31.23
C LYS A 51 -14.43 0.56 30.47
N GLU A 52 -13.41 -0.29 30.34
CA GLU A 52 -12.15 0.01 29.66
C GLU A 52 -12.27 -0.13 28.13
N THR A 53 -13.29 -0.82 27.62
CA THR A 53 -13.56 -0.92 26.19
C THR A 53 -14.06 0.43 25.67
N LYS A 54 -13.31 0.99 24.72
CA LYS A 54 -13.63 2.29 24.09
C LYS A 54 -13.74 2.13 22.58
N PRO A 55 -14.91 2.39 22.00
CA PRO A 55 -15.04 2.46 20.55
C PRO A 55 -14.15 3.58 19.91
N PRO A 56 -13.81 3.44 18.61
CA PRO A 56 -14.27 2.41 17.70
C PRO A 56 -13.60 1.05 17.92
N ILE A 57 -14.39 -0.01 17.91
CA ILE A 57 -13.95 -1.41 18.00
C ILE A 57 -14.54 -2.20 16.83
N ALA A 58 -14.01 -3.37 16.55
CA ALA A 58 -14.58 -4.27 15.57
C ALA A 58 -14.48 -5.73 16.04
N VAL A 59 -15.47 -6.55 15.64
CA VAL A 59 -15.33 -8.00 15.67
C VAL A 59 -14.87 -8.45 14.30
N LEU A 60 -13.74 -9.15 14.25
CA LEU A 60 -13.21 -9.79 13.07
C LEU A 60 -13.48 -11.28 13.16
N ALA A 61 -14.20 -11.83 12.17
CA ALA A 61 -14.29 -13.26 11.95
C ALA A 61 -13.44 -13.66 10.74
N TYR A 62 -12.80 -14.83 10.83
CA TYR A 62 -11.89 -15.32 9.79
C TYR A 62 -11.89 -16.85 9.72
N THR A 63 -11.69 -17.40 8.51
CA THR A 63 -11.63 -18.86 8.28
C THR A 63 -10.40 -19.48 8.94
N LYS A 64 -10.52 -20.72 9.43
CA LYS A 64 -9.40 -21.49 10.01
C LYS A 64 -8.45 -22.06 8.95
N GLU A 65 -8.91 -22.21 7.72
CA GLU A 65 -8.17 -22.82 6.62
C GLU A 65 -8.08 -21.87 5.42
N ALA A 66 -7.07 -22.06 4.59
CA ALA A 66 -6.93 -21.31 3.33
C ALA A 66 -7.93 -21.80 2.26
N PRO A 67 -8.46 -20.95 1.36
CA PRO A 67 -8.20 -19.52 1.27
C PRO A 67 -8.81 -18.74 2.41
N VAL A 68 -8.05 -17.71 2.84
CA VAL A 68 -8.46 -16.89 3.96
C VAL A 68 -9.57 -15.95 3.54
N ARG A 69 -10.70 -16.04 4.25
CA ARG A 69 -11.79 -15.08 4.15
C ARG A 69 -12.00 -14.43 5.50
N THR A 70 -12.29 -13.15 5.45
CA THR A 70 -12.55 -12.35 6.65
C THR A 70 -13.85 -11.59 6.48
N VAL A 71 -14.53 -11.38 7.58
CA VAL A 71 -15.64 -10.45 7.68
C VAL A 71 -15.48 -9.60 8.92
N LEU A 72 -15.75 -8.31 8.80
CA LEU A 72 -15.47 -7.32 9.82
C LEU A 72 -16.76 -6.58 10.20
N TYR A 73 -17.08 -6.54 11.51
CA TYR A 73 -18.23 -5.83 12.06
C TYR A 73 -17.74 -4.68 12.96
N PRO A 74 -17.67 -3.44 12.43
CA PRO A 74 -17.19 -2.29 13.16
C PRO A 74 -18.29 -1.64 14.00
N PHE A 75 -17.92 -1.18 15.20
CA PHE A 75 -18.80 -0.46 16.13
C PHE A 75 -18.13 0.85 16.54
N ALA A 76 -18.81 1.96 16.29
CA ALA A 76 -18.50 3.26 16.87
C ALA A 76 -19.32 3.47 18.15
N GLU A 77 -19.00 4.48 18.93
CA GLU A 77 -19.79 4.84 20.11
C GLU A 77 -21.25 5.17 19.76
N TYR A 78 -21.45 5.74 18.59
CA TYR A 78 -22.76 6.10 18.03
C TYR A 78 -23.40 5.00 17.16
N SER A 79 -22.91 3.76 17.19
CA SER A 79 -23.58 2.64 16.51
C SER A 79 -24.84 2.25 17.28
N PRO A 80 -26.00 2.17 16.61
CA PRO A 80 -27.25 1.75 17.27
C PRO A 80 -27.12 0.39 17.95
N GLU A 81 -26.45 -0.57 17.30
CA GLU A 81 -26.20 -1.92 17.80
C GLU A 81 -25.35 -1.88 19.09
N TYR A 82 -24.29 -1.09 19.10
CA TYR A 82 -23.44 -0.93 20.28
C TYR A 82 -24.21 -0.27 21.43
N GLN A 83 -25.03 0.73 21.13
CA GLN A 83 -25.87 1.40 22.14
C GLN A 83 -26.98 0.49 22.66
N ALA A 84 -27.54 -0.42 21.85
CA ALA A 84 -28.46 -1.46 22.30
C ALA A 84 -27.80 -2.42 23.31
N ILE A 85 -26.58 -2.90 22.97
CA ILE A 85 -25.77 -3.79 23.84
C ILE A 85 -25.47 -3.09 25.18
N GLN A 86 -25.03 -1.83 25.14
CA GLN A 86 -24.74 -1.02 26.34
C GLN A 86 -26.00 -0.80 27.20
N TRP A 87 -27.14 -0.49 26.55
CA TRP A 87 -28.41 -0.31 27.25
C TRP A 87 -28.84 -1.61 27.95
N CYS A 88 -28.74 -2.74 27.26
CA CYS A 88 -29.07 -4.06 27.83
C CYS A 88 -28.24 -4.38 29.05
N HIS A 89 -26.93 -4.11 28.96
CA HIS A 89 -26.02 -4.33 30.10
C HIS A 89 -26.40 -3.48 31.31
N MET A 90 -26.69 -2.18 31.10
CA MET A 90 -27.08 -1.25 32.17
C MET A 90 -28.40 -1.62 32.83
N HIS A 91 -29.35 -2.18 32.08
CA HIS A 91 -30.71 -2.52 32.55
C HIS A 91 -30.85 -4.00 32.91
N HIS A 92 -29.77 -4.81 32.82
CA HIS A 92 -29.79 -6.26 33.08
C HIS A 92 -30.80 -7.00 32.20
N VAL A 93 -30.94 -6.58 30.93
CA VAL A 93 -31.79 -7.20 29.91
C VAL A 93 -30.92 -8.12 29.06
N GLU A 94 -31.46 -9.26 28.67
CA GLU A 94 -30.76 -10.19 27.79
C GLU A 94 -30.62 -9.57 26.38
N CYS A 95 -29.40 -9.70 25.80
CA CYS A 95 -29.07 -9.25 24.46
C CYS A 95 -28.41 -10.40 23.68
N ARG A 96 -28.89 -10.66 22.46
CA ARG A 96 -28.33 -11.68 21.57
C ARG A 96 -28.14 -11.12 20.16
N PHE A 97 -27.11 -11.59 19.49
CA PHE A 97 -26.99 -11.43 18.04
C PHE A 97 -27.90 -12.43 17.31
N MET A 98 -28.50 -12.03 16.19
CA MET A 98 -29.56 -12.84 15.54
C MET A 98 -29.31 -13.16 14.06
N ASP A 99 -28.22 -12.66 13.45
CA ASP A 99 -27.94 -12.90 12.04
C ASP A 99 -27.15 -14.21 11.83
N LEU A 100 -26.96 -14.60 10.57
CA LEU A 100 -26.20 -15.79 10.21
C LEU A 100 -24.88 -15.87 10.98
N PRO A 101 -24.51 -17.08 11.50
CA PRO A 101 -23.21 -17.25 12.13
C PRO A 101 -22.09 -16.95 11.14
N SER A 102 -20.97 -16.43 11.62
CA SER A 102 -19.80 -16.11 10.79
C SER A 102 -19.28 -17.31 10.00
N GLU A 103 -19.37 -18.53 10.55
CA GLU A 103 -19.06 -19.77 9.86
C GLU A 103 -19.85 -19.98 8.57
N THR A 104 -21.13 -19.62 8.55
CA THR A 104 -21.99 -19.71 7.37
C THR A 104 -21.73 -18.54 6.44
N PHE A 105 -21.62 -17.33 6.97
CA PHE A 105 -21.38 -16.13 6.18
C PHE A 105 -20.08 -16.25 5.33
N LEU A 106 -19.02 -16.75 5.95
CA LEU A 106 -17.74 -16.99 5.28
C LEU A 106 -17.77 -18.17 4.28
N ALA A 107 -18.77 -19.05 4.36
CA ALA A 107 -18.93 -20.18 3.45
C ALA A 107 -19.72 -19.86 2.18
N ILE A 108 -20.61 -18.85 2.20
CA ILE A 108 -21.46 -18.49 1.07
C ILE A 108 -20.71 -18.28 -0.26
N PRO A 109 -19.57 -17.57 -0.31
CA PRO A 109 -18.79 -17.39 -1.55
C PRO A 109 -18.35 -18.72 -2.22
N GLU A 110 -18.22 -19.84 -1.46
CA GLU A 110 -17.84 -21.14 -2.03
C GLU A 110 -18.98 -21.83 -2.79
N CYS A 111 -20.22 -21.45 -2.52
CA CYS A 111 -21.39 -22.12 -3.08
C CYS A 111 -21.79 -21.65 -4.49
N GLY A 112 -20.89 -20.97 -5.21
CA GLY A 112 -21.04 -20.76 -6.64
C GLY A 112 -21.54 -19.40 -7.09
N MET A 113 -21.25 -18.34 -6.39
CA MET A 113 -21.10 -17.03 -7.03
C MET A 113 -19.76 -17.03 -7.78
N GLN A 114 -19.73 -17.57 -8.99
CA GLN A 114 -18.70 -17.21 -9.96
C GLN A 114 -18.81 -15.69 -10.11
N GLU A 115 -17.78 -14.98 -9.69
CA GLU A 115 -17.58 -13.60 -10.12
C GLU A 115 -17.71 -13.61 -11.64
N ALA A 116 -18.72 -12.93 -12.16
CA ALA A 116 -18.81 -12.66 -13.58
C ALA A 116 -17.61 -11.74 -13.88
N GLU A 117 -16.49 -12.34 -14.25
CA GLU A 117 -15.34 -11.64 -14.79
C GLU A 117 -15.78 -10.94 -16.07
N GLY A 118 -15.80 -9.62 -16.02
CA GLY A 118 -15.89 -8.80 -17.22
C GLY A 118 -16.47 -7.42 -16.96
N GLU A 119 -15.79 -6.40 -17.48
CA GLU A 119 -16.30 -5.03 -17.60
C GLU A 119 -17.70 -4.96 -18.26
N GLU A 120 -18.10 -5.97 -19.04
CA GLU A 120 -19.42 -6.08 -19.68
C GLU A 120 -20.56 -6.32 -18.67
N ALA A 121 -20.31 -6.95 -17.52
CA ALA A 121 -21.31 -7.15 -16.48
C ALA A 121 -21.63 -5.83 -15.72
N ARG A 122 -20.67 -4.88 -15.66
CA ARG A 122 -20.89 -3.53 -15.09
C ARG A 122 -21.69 -2.61 -15.99
N ILE A 123 -21.68 -2.82 -17.31
CA ILE A 123 -22.38 -1.99 -18.30
C ILE A 123 -23.86 -2.36 -18.40
N ASN A 124 -24.24 -3.57 -18.02
CA ASN A 124 -25.64 -4.06 -18.04
C ASN A 124 -26.38 -3.95 -16.70
N SER A 125 -25.72 -3.59 -15.58
CA SER A 125 -26.40 -3.24 -14.34
C SER A 125 -26.94 -1.81 -14.49
N GLY A 126 -28.25 -1.66 -14.67
CA GLY A 126 -28.91 -0.36 -14.68
C GLY A 126 -28.52 0.45 -13.43
N ILE A 127 -28.65 1.78 -13.51
CA ILE A 127 -28.36 2.71 -12.40
C ILE A 127 -29.00 2.14 -11.13
N SER A 128 -28.18 1.96 -10.06
CA SER A 128 -28.67 1.38 -8.81
C SER A 128 -29.80 2.21 -8.23
N VAL A 129 -30.70 1.61 -7.44
CA VAL A 129 -31.82 2.33 -6.81
C VAL A 129 -31.30 3.50 -5.95
N TYR A 130 -30.16 3.32 -5.31
CA TYR A 130 -29.50 4.37 -4.53
C TYR A 130 -29.00 5.53 -5.41
N GLU A 131 -28.39 5.25 -6.57
CA GLU A 131 -28.00 6.28 -7.54
C GLU A 131 -29.19 7.04 -8.12
N GLN A 132 -30.33 6.35 -8.35
CA GLN A 132 -31.57 6.99 -8.77
C GLN A 132 -32.16 7.90 -7.68
N LEU A 133 -32.05 7.48 -6.41
CA LEU A 133 -32.46 8.31 -5.27
C LEU A 133 -31.60 9.56 -5.17
N ASP A 134 -30.28 9.42 -5.34
CA ASP A 134 -29.32 10.54 -5.33
C ASP A 134 -29.66 11.56 -6.41
N GLN A 135 -29.87 11.11 -7.65
CA GLN A 135 -30.26 11.99 -8.76
C GLN A 135 -31.60 12.72 -8.53
N LYS A 136 -32.59 12.05 -7.90
CA LYS A 136 -33.91 12.63 -7.66
C LYS A 136 -33.94 13.54 -6.43
N SER A 137 -33.12 13.25 -5.41
CA SER A 137 -33.08 14.06 -4.18
C SER A 137 -32.34 15.37 -4.35
N GLY A 138 -31.48 15.47 -5.38
CA GLY A 138 -30.55 16.59 -5.57
C GLY A 138 -29.41 16.62 -4.54
N GLU A 139 -29.20 15.53 -3.81
CA GLU A 139 -28.09 15.36 -2.86
C GLU A 139 -26.90 14.65 -3.53
N ASP A 140 -25.71 14.78 -2.92
CA ASP A 140 -24.46 14.22 -3.47
C ASP A 140 -24.24 12.73 -3.13
N GLY A 141 -25.31 12.02 -2.77
CA GLY A 141 -25.28 10.62 -2.42
C GLY A 141 -26.24 10.25 -1.30
N HIS A 142 -26.47 8.95 -1.17
CA HIS A 142 -27.34 8.36 -0.19
C HIS A 142 -27.01 8.80 1.26
N ASP A 143 -25.73 8.94 1.58
CA ASP A 143 -25.30 9.37 2.91
C ASP A 143 -25.81 10.77 3.23
N THR A 144 -25.73 11.71 2.29
CA THR A 144 -26.19 13.09 2.45
C THR A 144 -27.71 13.16 2.54
N PHE A 145 -28.42 12.35 1.74
CA PHE A 145 -29.88 12.22 1.85
C PHE A 145 -30.32 11.72 3.23
N TRP A 146 -29.67 10.61 3.70
CA TRP A 146 -29.97 10.04 5.02
C TRP A 146 -29.70 11.05 6.13
N GLU A 147 -28.58 11.76 6.08
CA GLU A 147 -28.22 12.77 7.06
C GLU A 147 -29.30 13.85 7.14
N ARG A 148 -29.71 14.40 6.01
CA ARG A 148 -30.71 15.48 5.98
C ARG A 148 -32.08 15.06 6.48
N VAL A 149 -32.53 13.84 6.18
CA VAL A 149 -33.88 13.39 6.45
C VAL A 149 -33.99 12.63 7.77
N MET A 150 -33.00 11.76 8.07
CA MET A 150 -33.08 10.83 9.21
C MET A 150 -32.25 11.28 10.40
N GLU A 151 -30.98 11.74 10.19
CA GLU A 151 -30.16 12.19 11.30
C GLU A 151 -30.66 13.51 11.93
N GLN A 152 -31.48 14.26 11.19
CA GLN A 152 -32.15 15.47 11.65
C GLN A 152 -33.62 15.25 12.06
N ALA A 153 -34.06 14.01 12.26
CA ALA A 153 -35.41 13.71 12.71
C ALA A 153 -35.69 14.40 14.06
N GLY A 154 -36.82 15.10 14.15
CA GLY A 154 -37.17 15.90 15.32
C GLY A 154 -37.74 15.10 16.50
N SER A 155 -38.05 13.80 16.32
CA SER A 155 -38.56 12.93 17.36
C SER A 155 -38.28 11.46 17.07
N MET A 156 -38.35 10.64 18.13
CA MET A 156 -38.20 9.19 18.03
C MET A 156 -39.23 8.58 17.07
N GLU A 157 -40.47 9.03 17.15
CA GLU A 157 -41.53 8.54 16.27
C GLU A 157 -41.23 8.87 14.79
N ALA A 158 -40.82 10.10 14.52
CA ALA A 158 -40.46 10.53 13.16
C ALA A 158 -39.30 9.70 12.60
N TYR A 159 -38.22 9.45 13.39
CA TYR A 159 -37.12 8.59 12.98
C TYR A 159 -37.58 7.15 12.70
N HIS A 160 -38.29 6.54 13.66
CA HIS A 160 -38.74 5.16 13.57
C HIS A 160 -39.67 4.90 12.35
N LEU A 161 -40.68 5.77 12.15
CA LEU A 161 -41.54 5.66 10.99
C LEU A 161 -40.80 5.94 9.67
N GLY A 162 -39.94 6.94 9.67
CA GLY A 162 -39.16 7.33 8.51
C GLY A 162 -38.21 6.22 8.08
N ALA A 163 -37.41 5.69 9.00
CA ALA A 163 -36.42 4.64 8.73
C ALA A 163 -37.10 3.34 8.24
N ASN A 164 -38.19 2.90 8.90
CA ASN A 164 -38.93 1.71 8.50
C ASN A 164 -39.60 1.89 7.12
N SER A 165 -40.19 3.07 6.85
CA SER A 165 -40.78 3.36 5.54
C SER A 165 -39.75 3.43 4.43
N PHE A 166 -38.58 4.01 4.72
CA PHE A 166 -37.48 4.07 3.79
C PHE A 166 -36.97 2.66 3.42
N GLY A 167 -36.73 1.83 4.44
CA GLY A 167 -36.32 0.45 4.24
C GLY A 167 -37.31 -0.38 3.42
N ALA A 168 -38.63 -0.28 3.75
CA ALA A 168 -39.67 -0.95 3.01
C ALA A 168 -39.74 -0.52 1.54
N ASN A 169 -39.57 0.78 1.25
CA ASN A 169 -39.61 1.30 -0.11
C ASN A 169 -38.38 0.84 -0.92
N ILE A 170 -37.17 0.92 -0.35
CA ILE A 170 -35.96 0.42 -1.02
C ILE A 170 -36.10 -1.08 -1.31
N ARG A 171 -36.57 -1.86 -0.32
CA ARG A 171 -36.78 -3.29 -0.50
C ARG A 171 -37.73 -3.57 -1.66
N SER A 172 -38.90 -2.90 -1.73
CA SER A 172 -39.86 -3.12 -2.82
C SER A 172 -39.31 -2.81 -4.22
N LEU A 173 -38.28 -1.94 -4.31
CA LEU A 173 -37.63 -1.57 -5.57
C LEU A 173 -36.54 -2.53 -5.97
N THR A 174 -35.89 -3.20 -5.00
CA THR A 174 -34.72 -4.09 -5.19
C THR A 174 -35.05 -5.57 -5.11
N GLU A 175 -36.22 -5.94 -4.59
CA GLU A 175 -36.66 -7.33 -4.39
C GLU A 175 -36.52 -8.16 -5.67
N GLY A 176 -35.70 -9.22 -5.58
CA GLY A 176 -35.43 -10.14 -6.69
C GLY A 176 -34.58 -9.57 -7.83
N LYS A 177 -34.03 -8.36 -7.71
CA LYS A 177 -33.29 -7.69 -8.78
C LYS A 177 -31.80 -7.51 -8.48
N GLU A 178 -31.38 -7.58 -7.23
CA GLU A 178 -29.99 -7.42 -6.81
C GLU A 178 -29.27 -8.76 -6.75
N ASN A 179 -27.96 -8.76 -7.03
CA ASN A 179 -27.13 -9.97 -6.96
C ASN A 179 -27.11 -10.58 -5.56
N ASP A 180 -27.27 -9.77 -4.51
CA ASP A 180 -27.22 -10.19 -3.11
C ASP A 180 -28.59 -10.64 -2.57
N TRP A 181 -29.61 -10.76 -3.44
CA TRP A 181 -30.96 -11.10 -3.01
C TRP A 181 -31.05 -12.48 -2.33
N ALA A 182 -30.33 -13.46 -2.86
CA ALA A 182 -30.29 -14.81 -2.28
C ALA A 182 -29.71 -14.82 -0.86
N GLU A 183 -28.65 -14.05 -0.64
CA GLU A 183 -28.03 -13.86 0.67
C GLU A 183 -28.99 -13.15 1.63
N THR A 184 -29.63 -12.08 1.17
CA THR A 184 -30.65 -11.33 1.94
C THR A 184 -31.77 -12.25 2.42
N VAL A 185 -32.34 -13.08 1.53
CA VAL A 185 -33.40 -14.04 1.86
C VAL A 185 -32.94 -15.06 2.90
N LEU A 186 -31.70 -15.58 2.75
CA LEU A 186 -31.11 -16.53 3.68
C LEU A 186 -30.89 -15.94 5.08
N ARG A 187 -30.35 -14.73 5.14
CA ARG A 187 -30.14 -13.97 6.39
C ARG A 187 -31.47 -13.75 7.12
N GLU A 188 -32.47 -13.28 6.40
CA GLU A 188 -33.80 -13.03 6.96
C GLU A 188 -34.52 -14.30 7.42
N ALA A 189 -34.36 -15.42 6.68
CA ALA A 189 -34.88 -16.71 7.10
C ALA A 189 -34.24 -17.14 8.45
N TYR A 190 -32.94 -16.97 8.58
CA TYR A 190 -32.24 -17.27 9.83
C TYR A 190 -32.68 -16.33 10.97
N MET A 191 -32.76 -15.02 10.73
CA MET A 191 -33.22 -14.04 11.71
C MET A 191 -34.68 -14.31 12.17
N ARG A 192 -35.58 -14.69 11.27
CA ARG A 192 -36.95 -15.14 11.62
C ARG A 192 -36.93 -16.35 12.54
N GLN A 193 -36.03 -17.31 12.25
CA GLN A 193 -35.89 -18.49 13.10
C GLN A 193 -35.39 -18.13 14.51
N GLN A 194 -34.47 -17.15 14.65
CA GLN A 194 -34.04 -16.70 15.99
C GLN A 194 -35.16 -16.00 16.75
N ILE A 195 -35.99 -15.19 16.10
CA ILE A 195 -37.19 -14.59 16.71
C ILE A 195 -38.13 -15.69 17.17
N LYS A 196 -38.42 -16.69 16.32
CA LYS A 196 -39.29 -17.83 16.66
C LYS A 196 -38.76 -18.61 17.85
N LYS A 197 -37.45 -18.91 17.89
CA LYS A 197 -36.81 -19.59 19.03
C LYS A 197 -36.95 -18.80 20.34
N ALA A 198 -36.83 -17.48 20.29
CA ALA A 198 -37.01 -16.64 21.46
C ALA A 198 -38.47 -16.73 22.00
N VAL A 199 -39.47 -16.67 21.11
CA VAL A 199 -40.88 -16.83 21.47
C VAL A 199 -41.16 -18.24 21.99
N ASP A 200 -40.65 -19.27 21.33
CA ASP A 200 -40.82 -20.68 21.74
C ASP A 200 -40.18 -20.99 23.10
N SER A 201 -39.18 -20.19 23.51
CA SER A 201 -38.59 -20.25 24.86
C SER A 201 -39.44 -19.66 25.96
N GLY A 202 -40.60 -19.05 25.61
CA GLY A 202 -41.57 -18.53 26.55
C GLY A 202 -41.53 -17.00 26.76
N ILE A 203 -40.83 -16.26 25.89
CA ILE A 203 -40.83 -14.78 25.89
C ILE A 203 -41.96 -14.30 25.02
N GLU A 204 -42.86 -13.45 25.58
CA GLU A 204 -43.95 -12.87 24.81
C GLU A 204 -43.42 -11.99 23.68
N PRO A 205 -43.98 -12.04 22.46
CA PRO A 205 -43.46 -11.24 21.33
C PRO A 205 -43.38 -9.73 21.63
N GLU A 206 -44.31 -9.18 22.40
CA GLU A 206 -44.32 -7.76 22.81
C GLU A 206 -43.13 -7.39 23.75
N ASP A 207 -42.55 -8.36 24.42
CA ASP A 207 -41.37 -8.23 25.30
C ASP A 207 -40.03 -8.36 24.53
N ILE A 208 -40.10 -8.55 23.21
CA ILE A 208 -38.93 -8.63 22.34
C ILE A 208 -38.81 -7.35 21.53
N VAL A 209 -37.61 -6.75 21.54
CA VAL A 209 -37.20 -5.70 20.58
C VAL A 209 -36.19 -6.26 19.60
N VAL A 210 -36.45 -6.05 18.33
CA VAL A 210 -35.57 -6.46 17.19
C VAL A 210 -34.96 -5.22 16.59
N VAL A 211 -33.65 -5.11 16.69
CA VAL A 211 -32.82 -4.02 16.14
C VAL A 211 -32.12 -4.53 14.90
N THR A 212 -32.49 -4.04 13.74
CA THR A 212 -31.99 -4.51 12.44
C THR A 212 -31.94 -3.38 11.43
N GLY A 213 -31.12 -3.53 10.39
CA GLY A 213 -31.14 -2.60 9.26
C GLY A 213 -32.57 -2.40 8.75
N SER A 214 -32.92 -1.16 8.48
CA SER A 214 -34.30 -0.78 8.10
C SER A 214 -34.82 -1.57 6.88
N TYR A 215 -33.92 -2.03 6.03
CA TYR A 215 -34.19 -2.87 4.86
C TYR A 215 -34.82 -4.23 5.24
N HIS A 216 -34.33 -4.85 6.32
CA HIS A 216 -34.75 -6.19 6.75
C HIS A 216 -36.08 -6.18 7.55
N VAL A 217 -36.48 -5.05 8.08
CA VAL A 217 -37.69 -4.95 8.94
C VAL A 217 -38.94 -5.57 8.26
N GLU A 218 -39.14 -5.27 6.97
CA GLU A 218 -40.30 -5.81 6.24
C GLU A 218 -40.24 -7.31 6.06
N GLY A 219 -39.04 -7.85 5.75
CA GLY A 219 -38.80 -9.28 5.59
C GLY A 219 -38.94 -10.10 6.87
N LEU A 220 -38.84 -9.44 8.04
CA LEU A 220 -38.96 -10.09 9.36
C LEU A 220 -40.35 -10.08 9.95
N LYS A 221 -41.31 -9.30 9.39
CA LYS A 221 -42.70 -9.22 9.90
C LYS A 221 -43.44 -10.55 9.89
N ASN A 222 -43.07 -11.44 8.95
CA ASN A 222 -43.64 -12.77 8.81
C ASN A 222 -42.88 -13.85 9.58
N TRP A 223 -42.27 -13.50 10.71
CA TRP A 223 -41.44 -14.40 11.51
C TRP A 223 -42.11 -15.72 11.93
N GLN A 224 -43.42 -15.72 12.01
CA GLN A 224 -44.24 -16.92 12.38
C GLN A 224 -44.22 -17.99 11.27
N GLU A 225 -43.98 -17.60 10.02
CA GLU A 225 -44.00 -18.47 8.85
C GLU A 225 -42.59 -19.09 8.56
N SER A 226 -41.72 -19.02 9.53
CA SER A 226 -40.32 -19.53 9.41
C SER A 226 -40.31 -21.07 9.54
N ASP A 227 -40.44 -21.76 8.43
CA ASP A 227 -40.35 -23.22 8.32
C ASP A 227 -39.21 -23.68 7.39
N GLU A 228 -38.30 -22.77 7.02
CA GLU A 228 -37.15 -23.11 6.17
C GLU A 228 -36.16 -24.06 6.89
N ASP A 229 -35.76 -25.14 6.18
CA ASP A 229 -34.73 -26.05 6.67
C ASP A 229 -33.33 -25.47 6.46
N LEU A 230 -32.83 -24.76 7.46
CA LEU A 230 -31.51 -24.16 7.47
C LEU A 230 -30.39 -25.12 7.94
N SER A 231 -30.73 -26.40 8.19
CA SER A 231 -29.76 -27.41 8.67
C SER A 231 -28.66 -27.73 7.65
N LYS A 232 -28.92 -27.47 6.37
CA LYS A 232 -28.01 -27.75 5.24
C LYS A 232 -27.20 -26.53 4.79
N MET A 233 -27.23 -25.43 5.55
CA MET A 233 -26.39 -24.25 5.22
C MET A 233 -24.92 -24.64 5.22
N PRO A 234 -24.14 -24.15 4.24
CA PRO A 234 -22.70 -24.38 4.19
C PRO A 234 -22.04 -23.78 5.43
N LYS A 235 -20.97 -24.43 5.92
CA LYS A 235 -20.18 -23.97 7.06
C LYS A 235 -18.72 -24.17 6.79
N VAL A 236 -17.91 -23.18 7.20
CA VAL A 236 -16.45 -23.29 7.25
C VAL A 236 -16.00 -23.11 8.69
N GLY A 237 -14.90 -23.74 9.08
CA GLY A 237 -14.34 -23.47 10.40
C GLY A 237 -13.92 -22.00 10.49
N ALA A 238 -14.50 -21.23 11.42
CA ALA A 238 -14.15 -19.84 11.62
C ALA A 238 -13.66 -19.59 13.07
N ASN A 239 -12.88 -18.54 13.24
CA ASN A 239 -12.55 -17.92 14.52
C ASN A 239 -13.02 -16.48 14.50
N HIS A 240 -13.26 -15.90 15.66
CA HIS A 240 -13.58 -14.49 15.78
C HIS A 240 -12.82 -13.86 16.97
N THR A 241 -12.56 -12.56 16.86
CA THR A 241 -11.84 -11.80 17.88
C THR A 241 -12.33 -10.36 17.92
N LEU A 242 -12.39 -9.78 19.12
CA LEU A 242 -12.65 -8.37 19.30
C LEU A 242 -11.31 -7.60 19.16
N MET A 243 -11.33 -6.47 18.45
CA MET A 243 -10.12 -5.70 18.19
C MET A 243 -10.38 -4.19 18.28
N PRO A 244 -9.37 -3.38 18.67
CA PRO A 244 -9.44 -1.94 18.51
C PRO A 244 -9.61 -1.59 17.03
N TYR A 245 -10.39 -0.54 16.76
CA TYR A 245 -10.58 -0.07 15.40
C TYR A 245 -10.24 1.41 15.30
N SER A 246 -10.07 1.97 14.08
CA SER A 246 -9.78 3.38 13.90
C SER A 246 -10.87 4.08 13.07
N TYR A 247 -11.06 5.39 13.30
CA TYR A 247 -11.94 6.19 12.47
C TYR A 247 -11.45 6.24 11.02
N TYR A 248 -10.14 6.17 10.80
CA TYR A 248 -9.58 6.10 9.45
C TYR A 248 -10.10 4.87 8.69
N ARG A 249 -10.04 3.69 9.29
CA ARG A 249 -10.60 2.48 8.68
C ARG A 249 -12.13 2.49 8.62
N LEU A 250 -12.78 3.06 9.61
CA LEU A 250 -14.22 3.23 9.59
C LEU A 250 -14.70 4.14 8.44
N SER A 251 -13.85 5.08 8.00
CA SER A 251 -14.14 5.98 6.88
C SER A 251 -14.07 5.30 5.51
N THR A 252 -13.38 4.16 5.42
CA THR A 252 -13.30 3.34 4.22
C THR A 252 -14.38 2.25 4.26
N ARG A 253 -14.96 1.90 3.13
CA ARG A 253 -15.82 0.72 3.05
C ARG A 253 -14.94 -0.51 3.22
N ALA A 254 -14.88 -1.05 4.43
CA ALA A 254 -14.18 -2.28 4.74
C ALA A 254 -15.19 -3.35 5.21
N GLY A 255 -15.16 -4.51 4.60
CA GLY A 255 -15.97 -5.67 5.03
C GLY A 255 -17.47 -5.52 4.76
N TYR A 256 -18.27 -5.63 5.79
CA TYR A 256 -19.77 -5.66 5.79
C TYR A 256 -20.49 -4.49 5.09
N GLY A 257 -19.82 -3.64 4.34
CA GLY A 257 -20.43 -2.51 3.63
C GLY A 257 -20.84 -1.32 4.52
N ALA A 258 -20.72 -1.46 5.83
CA ALA A 258 -21.00 -0.43 6.80
C ALA A 258 -19.77 0.47 7.00
N GLY A 259 -19.56 1.42 6.10
CA GLY A 259 -18.59 2.49 6.26
C GLY A 259 -19.27 3.82 6.55
N ASN A 260 -18.57 4.72 7.19
CA ASN A 260 -19.00 6.09 7.39
C ASN A 260 -17.90 7.04 6.93
N LYS A 261 -18.11 7.78 5.86
CA LYS A 261 -17.10 8.66 5.23
C LYS A 261 -16.56 9.76 6.17
N ALA A 262 -17.28 10.09 7.24
CA ALA A 262 -16.95 11.18 8.14
C ALA A 262 -17.17 10.82 9.63
N PRO A 263 -16.48 9.79 10.17
CA PRO A 263 -16.78 9.25 11.50
C PRO A 263 -16.60 10.28 12.63
N ALA A 264 -15.62 11.18 12.55
CA ALA A 264 -15.44 12.22 13.56
C ALA A 264 -16.56 13.27 13.52
N TYR A 265 -17.10 13.57 12.35
CA TYR A 265 -18.27 14.44 12.22
C TYR A 265 -19.52 13.78 12.82
N TYR A 266 -19.76 12.50 12.56
CA TYR A 266 -20.87 11.75 13.15
C TYR A 266 -20.74 11.62 14.67
N ALA A 267 -19.52 11.56 15.20
CA ALA A 267 -19.30 11.67 16.64
C ALA A 267 -19.73 13.03 17.21
N LEU A 268 -19.56 14.14 16.45
CA LEU A 268 -20.07 15.45 16.87
C LEU A 268 -21.60 15.51 16.85
N LEU A 269 -22.26 14.85 15.89
CA LEU A 269 -23.71 14.71 15.89
C LEU A 269 -24.20 13.96 17.13
N TRP A 270 -23.54 12.83 17.45
CA TRP A 270 -23.81 12.05 18.66
C TRP A 270 -23.66 12.87 19.95
N GLU A 271 -22.56 13.61 20.07
CA GLU A 271 -22.36 14.50 21.22
C GLU A 271 -23.46 15.57 21.33
N GLY A 272 -23.85 16.17 20.19
CA GLY A 272 -24.91 17.19 20.13
C GLY A 272 -26.28 16.64 20.57
N LEU A 273 -26.62 15.44 20.09
CA LEU A 273 -27.86 14.76 20.50
C LEU A 273 -27.91 14.48 22.01
N ASN A 274 -26.81 13.95 22.56
CA ASN A 274 -26.73 13.68 24.00
C ASN A 274 -26.72 14.92 24.88
N LYS A 275 -26.29 16.08 24.37
CA LYS A 275 -26.31 17.38 25.05
C LYS A 275 -27.67 18.11 24.87
N GLY A 276 -28.53 17.64 23.95
CA GLY A 276 -29.74 18.34 23.55
C GLY A 276 -29.44 19.67 22.81
N GLU A 277 -28.30 19.76 22.13
CA GLU A 277 -27.80 20.94 21.42
C GLU A 277 -27.74 20.67 19.90
N PRO A 278 -28.81 20.90 19.13
CA PRO A 278 -28.88 20.57 17.71
C PRO A 278 -27.81 21.24 16.86
N MET A 279 -27.33 22.43 17.27
CA MET A 279 -26.30 23.20 16.55
C MET A 279 -24.86 22.81 16.94
N TYR A 280 -24.68 21.88 17.87
CA TYR A 280 -23.36 21.52 18.40
C TYR A 280 -22.40 21.03 17.31
N ALA A 281 -22.85 20.16 16.44
CA ALA A 281 -22.03 19.62 15.36
C ALA A 281 -21.61 20.73 14.37
N VAL A 282 -22.54 21.64 14.02
CA VAL A 282 -22.28 22.77 13.13
C VAL A 282 -21.17 23.67 13.67
N TYR A 283 -21.31 24.09 14.93
CA TYR A 283 -20.30 24.96 15.56
C TYR A 283 -18.97 24.23 15.74
N SER A 284 -19.01 23.00 16.25
CA SER A 284 -17.80 22.24 16.56
C SER A 284 -17.00 21.92 15.31
N TYR A 285 -17.66 21.56 14.21
CA TYR A 285 -16.99 21.30 12.93
C TYR A 285 -16.23 22.53 12.43
N LEU A 286 -16.87 23.67 12.30
CA LEU A 286 -16.25 24.88 11.77
C LEU A 286 -15.17 25.45 12.71
N ILE A 287 -15.37 25.32 14.03
CA ILE A 287 -14.36 25.72 15.03
C ILE A 287 -13.12 24.83 14.97
N ARG A 288 -13.30 23.49 14.88
CA ARG A 288 -12.20 22.55 14.77
C ARG A 288 -11.39 22.80 13.49
N LEU A 289 -12.06 22.97 12.35
CA LEU A 289 -11.44 23.29 11.08
C LEU A 289 -10.63 24.61 11.15
N ALA A 290 -11.24 25.67 11.70
CA ALA A 290 -10.55 26.96 11.84
C ALA A 290 -9.35 26.87 12.80
N LYS A 291 -9.47 26.08 13.87
CA LYS A 291 -8.36 25.82 14.80
C LYS A 291 -7.21 25.10 14.08
N TYR A 292 -7.49 24.04 13.34
CA TYR A 292 -6.51 23.32 12.54
C TYR A 292 -5.75 24.26 11.59
N GLN A 293 -6.49 25.10 10.84
CA GLN A 293 -5.89 26.06 9.92
C GLN A 293 -4.93 27.03 10.64
N ARG A 294 -5.35 27.57 11.79
CA ARG A 294 -4.49 28.46 12.60
C ARG A 294 -3.22 27.76 13.10
N GLU A 295 -3.32 26.51 13.54
CA GLU A 295 -2.18 25.69 13.97
C GLU A 295 -1.19 25.40 12.82
N LYS A 296 -1.67 25.39 11.59
CA LYS A 296 -0.85 25.25 10.36
C LYS A 296 -0.34 26.58 9.80
N GLY A 297 -0.57 27.69 10.50
CA GLY A 297 -0.08 29.02 10.13
C GLY A 297 -1.02 29.82 9.20
N ASN A 298 -2.21 29.30 8.88
CA ASN A 298 -3.21 30.00 8.07
C ASN A 298 -4.12 30.84 8.97
N PRO A 299 -4.10 32.17 8.90
CA PRO A 299 -4.88 33.02 9.78
C PRO A 299 -6.36 33.01 9.42
N VAL A 300 -7.17 32.24 10.13
CA VAL A 300 -8.63 32.24 10.00
C VAL A 300 -9.24 33.10 11.09
N SER A 301 -10.02 34.11 10.71
CA SER A 301 -10.65 35.03 11.67
C SER A 301 -11.90 34.41 12.33
N SER A 302 -12.29 34.87 13.50
CA SER A 302 -13.57 34.50 14.11
C SER A 302 -14.78 34.95 13.26
N ALA A 303 -14.63 36.07 12.53
CA ALA A 303 -15.65 36.52 11.59
C ALA A 303 -15.88 35.54 10.47
N SER A 304 -14.80 34.96 9.89
CA SER A 304 -14.90 33.93 8.84
C SER A 304 -15.67 32.69 9.33
N VAL A 305 -15.47 32.28 10.60
CA VAL A 305 -16.23 31.16 11.20
C VAL A 305 -17.70 31.51 11.37
N ILE A 306 -18.03 32.71 11.83
CA ILE A 306 -19.40 33.19 11.99
C ILE A 306 -20.12 33.22 10.62
N GLU A 307 -19.47 33.76 9.60
CA GLU A 307 -20.03 33.79 8.25
C GLU A 307 -20.17 32.37 7.64
N ALA A 308 -19.24 31.46 7.92
CA ALA A 308 -19.37 30.06 7.53
C ALA A 308 -20.60 29.39 8.17
N VAL A 309 -20.85 29.65 9.47
CA VAL A 309 -22.09 29.16 10.13
C VAL A 309 -23.35 29.73 9.46
N ARG A 310 -23.38 31.04 9.19
CA ARG A 310 -24.52 31.69 8.54
C ARG A 310 -24.77 31.13 7.14
N LEU A 311 -23.70 30.98 6.36
CA LEU A 311 -23.79 30.43 5.02
C LEU A 311 -24.26 28.98 5.04
N ALA A 312 -23.70 28.12 5.90
CA ALA A 312 -24.12 26.73 6.04
C ALA A 312 -25.62 26.60 6.37
N MET A 313 -26.11 27.40 7.31
CA MET A 313 -27.54 27.41 7.67
C MET A 313 -28.44 27.95 6.55
N SER A 314 -27.95 28.93 5.78
CA SER A 314 -28.68 29.44 4.61
C SER A 314 -28.77 28.38 3.49
N LEU A 315 -27.67 27.66 3.24
CA LEU A 315 -27.60 26.56 2.28
C LEU A 315 -28.56 25.42 2.71
N ALA A 316 -28.55 25.07 4.00
CA ALA A 316 -29.47 24.07 4.54
C ALA A 316 -30.92 24.43 4.26
N GLN A 317 -31.35 25.70 4.54
CA GLN A 317 -32.71 26.18 4.27
C GLN A 317 -33.05 26.15 2.78
N LEU A 318 -32.12 26.56 1.92
CA LEU A 318 -32.33 26.51 0.46
C LEU A 318 -32.50 25.07 -0.05
N ARG A 319 -31.89 24.10 0.61
CA ARG A 319 -32.00 22.65 0.30
C ARG A 319 -33.13 21.95 1.09
N GLY A 320 -33.96 22.69 1.76
CA GLY A 320 -35.16 22.16 2.50
C GLY A 320 -34.82 21.53 3.85
N GLY A 321 -33.59 21.70 4.37
CA GLY A 321 -33.20 21.24 5.69
C GLY A 321 -33.42 22.27 6.79
N THR A 322 -33.44 21.82 8.04
CA THR A 322 -33.59 22.67 9.23
C THR A 322 -32.25 23.02 9.88
N ILE A 323 -31.26 22.14 9.73
CA ILE A 323 -29.89 22.26 10.25
C ILE A 323 -28.94 21.97 9.10
N ALA A 324 -27.74 22.56 9.12
CA ALA A 324 -26.73 22.32 8.12
C ALA A 324 -26.21 20.88 8.19
N SER A 325 -26.22 20.19 7.05
CA SER A 325 -25.58 18.87 6.86
C SER A 325 -24.09 19.03 6.57
N LEU A 326 -23.36 17.92 6.56
CA LEU A 326 -21.93 17.90 6.23
C LEU A 326 -21.65 18.56 4.86
N ARG A 327 -22.51 18.36 3.87
CA ARG A 327 -22.43 19.02 2.56
C ARG A 327 -22.48 20.54 2.69
N ASP A 328 -23.49 21.05 3.44
CA ASP A 328 -23.64 22.49 3.64
C ASP A 328 -22.44 23.08 4.38
N LEU A 329 -21.90 22.35 5.34
CA LEU A 329 -20.70 22.73 6.08
C LEU A 329 -19.45 22.78 5.21
N ARG A 330 -19.27 21.81 4.31
CA ARG A 330 -18.14 21.80 3.34
C ARG A 330 -18.20 22.99 2.39
N ASP A 331 -19.36 23.26 1.81
CA ASP A 331 -19.57 24.38 0.88
C ASP A 331 -19.29 25.72 1.58
N ALA A 332 -19.78 25.89 2.82
CA ALA A 332 -19.56 27.09 3.62
C ALA A 332 -18.09 27.22 4.06
N ALA A 333 -17.46 26.13 4.45
CA ALA A 333 -16.05 26.11 4.84
C ALA A 333 -15.15 26.45 3.66
N GLN A 334 -15.39 25.87 2.48
CA GLN A 334 -14.66 26.22 1.27
C GLN A 334 -14.76 27.72 0.96
N THR A 335 -15.95 28.28 1.06
CA THR A 335 -16.20 29.69 0.72
C THR A 335 -15.59 30.64 1.74
N CYS A 336 -15.85 30.44 3.05
CA CYS A 336 -15.53 31.41 4.10
C CYS A 336 -14.17 31.17 4.77
N ILE A 337 -13.67 29.94 4.78
CA ILE A 337 -12.40 29.53 5.42
C ILE A 337 -11.33 29.23 4.38
N GLY A 338 -11.72 28.55 3.28
CA GLY A 338 -10.85 28.14 2.20
C GLY A 338 -10.67 29.19 1.10
N GLU A 339 -11.24 30.37 1.25
CA GLU A 339 -11.18 31.47 0.26
C GLU A 339 -11.61 31.04 -1.16
N GLY A 340 -12.60 30.15 -1.22
CA GLY A 340 -13.13 29.60 -2.46
C GLY A 340 -12.40 28.33 -2.97
N SER A 341 -11.27 27.96 -2.36
CA SER A 341 -10.48 26.81 -2.80
C SER A 341 -10.53 25.65 -1.79
N VAL A 342 -10.87 24.43 -2.27
CA VAL A 342 -10.85 23.20 -1.48
C VAL A 342 -9.41 22.85 -1.04
N SER A 343 -8.41 23.11 -1.88
CA SER A 343 -7.01 22.79 -1.60
C SER A 343 -6.49 23.45 -0.33
N ASN A 344 -7.02 24.65 -0.01
CA ASN A 344 -6.59 25.40 1.18
C ASN A 344 -7.07 24.73 2.49
N ILE A 345 -8.13 23.95 2.47
CA ILE A 345 -8.75 23.34 3.66
C ILE A 345 -8.76 21.81 3.66
N ILE A 346 -8.31 21.14 2.59
CA ILE A 346 -8.46 19.69 2.40
C ILE A 346 -7.90 18.85 3.56
N LEU A 347 -6.74 19.20 4.09
CA LEU A 347 -6.13 18.49 5.23
C LEU A 347 -6.90 18.74 6.53
N GLY A 348 -7.38 19.98 6.74
CA GLY A 348 -8.19 20.31 7.90
C GLY A 348 -9.57 19.68 7.86
N THR A 349 -10.18 19.59 6.68
CA THR A 349 -11.43 18.83 6.49
C THR A 349 -11.24 17.35 6.76
N ALA A 350 -10.19 16.73 6.24
CA ALA A 350 -9.89 15.33 6.51
C ALA A 350 -9.70 15.06 8.01
N ASP A 351 -8.97 15.91 8.73
CA ASP A 351 -8.79 15.79 10.18
C ASP A 351 -10.11 15.97 10.96
N THR A 352 -10.95 16.91 10.54
CA THR A 352 -12.22 17.23 11.24
C THR A 352 -13.30 16.18 10.94
N GLU A 353 -13.33 15.61 9.74
CA GLU A 353 -14.36 14.69 9.29
C GLU A 353 -14.03 13.23 9.62
N ILE A 354 -12.81 12.80 9.34
CA ILE A 354 -12.35 11.44 9.60
C ILE A 354 -11.83 11.35 11.04
N GLY A 355 -10.93 12.27 11.42
CA GLY A 355 -10.31 12.28 12.73
C GLY A 355 -9.26 11.17 12.91
N THR A 356 -8.67 11.16 14.10
CA THR A 356 -7.59 10.23 14.49
C THR A 356 -7.98 9.31 15.64
N ALA A 357 -9.29 9.22 15.96
CA ALA A 357 -9.73 8.42 17.11
C ALA A 357 -9.49 6.93 16.88
N ILE A 358 -9.09 6.29 17.94
CA ILE A 358 -8.65 4.90 18.01
C ILE A 358 -9.30 4.28 19.22
N GLY A 359 -9.84 3.08 19.03
CA GLY A 359 -10.46 2.32 20.09
C GLY A 359 -9.44 1.68 21.04
N ALA A 360 -9.91 1.25 22.19
CA ALA A 360 -9.09 0.56 23.17
C ALA A 360 -9.86 -0.63 23.76
N LEU A 361 -9.13 -1.69 24.07
CA LEU A 361 -9.63 -2.88 24.77
C LEU A 361 -8.86 -3.09 26.07
N PRO A 362 -9.51 -3.62 27.12
CA PRO A 362 -8.85 -3.96 28.37
C PRO A 362 -7.86 -5.11 28.20
N ASP A 363 -6.90 -5.21 29.13
CA ASP A 363 -6.02 -6.37 29.21
C ASP A 363 -6.84 -7.64 29.51
N GLY A 364 -6.48 -8.75 28.83
CA GLY A 364 -7.14 -10.05 29.02
C GLY A 364 -8.38 -10.29 28.14
N VAL A 365 -8.69 -9.40 27.22
CA VAL A 365 -9.59 -9.72 26.10
C VAL A 365 -8.91 -10.76 25.20
N SER A 366 -9.67 -11.68 24.64
CA SER A 366 -9.16 -12.73 23.74
C SER A 366 -8.27 -12.15 22.67
N ARG A 367 -6.99 -12.54 22.70
CA ARG A 367 -5.98 -12.19 21.67
C ARG A 367 -5.70 -13.40 20.81
N THR A 368 -5.39 -13.17 19.56
CA THR A 368 -4.88 -14.24 18.70
C THR A 368 -3.47 -14.67 19.13
N SER A 369 -3.09 -15.93 18.85
CA SER A 369 -1.77 -16.45 19.18
C SER A 369 -0.62 -15.57 18.68
N ILE A 370 -0.77 -15.00 17.47
CA ILE A 370 0.24 -14.10 16.87
C ILE A 370 0.34 -12.75 17.60
N GLN A 371 -0.77 -12.22 18.13
CA GLN A 371 -0.74 -11.01 18.96
C GLN A 371 0.00 -11.28 20.29
N GLU A 372 -0.27 -12.43 20.93
CA GLU A 372 0.47 -12.83 22.13
C GLU A 372 1.97 -12.98 21.87
N ASP A 373 2.33 -13.60 20.73
CA ASP A 373 3.71 -13.72 20.31
C ASP A 373 4.37 -12.36 20.05
N PHE A 374 3.67 -11.42 19.38
CA PHE A 374 4.15 -10.05 19.16
C PHE A 374 4.47 -9.33 20.47
N TYR A 375 3.55 -9.32 21.42
CA TYR A 375 3.76 -8.66 22.71
C TYR A 375 4.87 -9.33 23.53
N ARG A 376 4.96 -10.66 23.48
CA ARG A 376 6.07 -11.40 24.11
C ARG A 376 7.41 -10.98 23.50
N GLN A 377 7.53 -10.92 22.17
CA GLN A 377 8.76 -10.53 21.49
C GLN A 377 9.12 -9.05 21.75
N LEU A 378 8.13 -8.13 21.78
CA LEU A 378 8.36 -6.74 22.19
C LEU A 378 9.01 -6.64 23.58
N LYS A 379 8.52 -7.43 24.54
CA LYS A 379 9.07 -7.48 25.90
C LYS A 379 10.47 -8.07 25.94
N ASP A 380 10.68 -9.21 25.29
CA ASP A 380 11.96 -9.92 25.25
C ASP A 380 13.06 -9.07 24.58
N LEU A 381 12.69 -8.29 23.55
CA LEU A 381 13.59 -7.41 22.81
C LEU A 381 13.68 -6.00 23.40
N LYS A 382 12.99 -5.72 24.52
CA LYS A 382 12.94 -4.40 25.17
C LYS A 382 12.49 -3.28 24.22
N LEU A 383 11.48 -3.58 23.41
CA LEU A 383 10.86 -2.64 22.47
C LEU A 383 9.51 -2.09 22.97
N GLU A 384 9.07 -2.44 24.18
CA GLU A 384 7.78 -2.03 24.76
C GLU A 384 7.61 -0.48 24.79
N LYS A 385 8.72 0.25 25.00
CA LYS A 385 8.69 1.72 24.99
C LYS A 385 8.28 2.34 23.66
N TYR A 386 8.41 1.60 22.55
CA TYR A 386 8.00 2.03 21.22
C TYR A 386 6.54 1.71 20.92
N ARG A 387 5.80 1.15 21.87
CA ARG A 387 4.35 1.01 21.81
C ARG A 387 3.69 2.37 22.09
N ASP A 388 3.98 3.33 21.24
CA ASP A 388 3.47 4.70 21.31
C ASP A 388 2.98 5.10 19.91
N ILE A 389 1.96 5.94 19.85
CA ILE A 389 1.42 6.50 18.61
C ILE A 389 2.44 7.47 17.96
N THR A 390 3.29 8.08 18.79
CA THR A 390 4.35 8.97 18.32
C THR A 390 5.45 8.15 17.66
N ALA A 391 5.77 8.49 16.42
CA ALA A 391 6.89 7.88 15.70
C ALA A 391 8.22 8.19 16.42
N GLN A 392 9.03 7.17 16.62
CA GLN A 392 10.33 7.26 17.30
C GLN A 392 11.41 6.60 16.44
N ASP A 393 12.58 7.24 16.43
CA ASP A 393 13.75 6.72 15.75
C ASP A 393 14.39 5.57 16.55
N LEU A 394 14.77 4.50 15.85
CA LEU A 394 15.49 3.36 16.41
C LEU A 394 16.70 3.05 15.53
N MET A 395 17.89 3.36 16.06
CA MET A 395 19.16 2.99 15.42
C MET A 395 19.62 1.66 15.97
N LEU A 396 19.96 0.72 15.08
CA LEU A 396 20.44 -0.62 15.40
C LEU A 396 21.89 -0.77 14.93
N ASP A 397 22.75 -1.32 15.80
CA ASP A 397 24.10 -1.78 15.45
C ASP A 397 24.12 -3.31 15.48
N LEU A 398 24.17 -3.93 14.31
CA LEU A 398 24.05 -5.39 14.15
C LEU A 398 25.30 -6.15 14.62
N ARG A 399 26.41 -5.46 14.91
CA ARG A 399 27.65 -6.05 15.37
C ARG A 399 27.54 -6.52 16.82
N GLU A 400 28.44 -7.43 17.19
CA GLU A 400 28.56 -7.93 18.55
C GLU A 400 28.90 -6.79 19.55
N ASN A 401 28.05 -6.61 20.55
CA ASN A 401 28.35 -5.70 21.64
C ASN A 401 29.25 -6.42 22.67
N ARG A 402 30.56 -6.30 22.53
CA ARG A 402 31.58 -6.93 23.38
C ARG A 402 31.62 -6.42 24.84
N ARG A 403 30.83 -5.41 25.17
CA ARG A 403 30.73 -4.88 26.54
C ARG A 403 29.78 -5.67 27.44
N VAL A 404 29.05 -6.62 26.88
CA VAL A 404 28.01 -7.37 27.58
C VAL A 404 28.41 -8.85 27.65
N SER A 405 28.22 -9.47 28.82
CA SER A 405 28.66 -10.85 29.09
C SER A 405 27.69 -11.93 28.56
N SER A 406 26.44 -11.60 28.29
CA SER A 406 25.43 -12.55 27.80
C SER A 406 25.34 -12.46 26.27
N GLU A 407 25.47 -13.61 25.58
CA GLU A 407 25.34 -13.69 24.11
C GLU A 407 24.01 -13.10 23.63
N LYS A 408 22.89 -13.40 24.27
CA LYS A 408 21.57 -12.85 23.93
C LYS A 408 21.54 -11.31 23.99
N SER A 409 22.26 -10.72 24.95
CA SER A 409 22.35 -9.26 25.07
C SER A 409 23.38 -8.65 24.13
N ALA A 410 24.43 -9.40 23.78
CA ALA A 410 25.46 -8.95 22.85
C ALA A 410 24.92 -8.75 21.41
N PHE A 411 23.91 -9.51 21.03
CA PHE A 411 23.26 -9.45 19.72
C PHE A 411 21.80 -8.96 19.78
N ILE A 412 21.43 -8.18 20.78
CA ILE A 412 20.04 -7.73 20.95
C ILE A 412 19.56 -6.91 19.75
N ASP A 413 20.41 -6.06 19.16
CA ASP A 413 20.04 -5.24 17.99
C ASP A 413 19.91 -6.09 16.73
N LEU A 414 20.69 -7.15 16.58
CA LEU A 414 20.50 -8.13 15.50
C LEU A 414 19.14 -8.85 15.63
N HIS A 415 18.75 -9.26 16.84
CA HIS A 415 17.44 -9.88 17.08
C HIS A 415 16.29 -8.90 16.89
N ARG A 416 16.47 -7.62 17.23
CA ARG A 416 15.51 -6.54 16.92
C ARG A 416 15.35 -6.38 15.41
N SER A 417 16.45 -6.35 14.68
CA SER A 417 16.45 -6.30 13.21
C SER A 417 15.66 -7.47 12.62
N PHE A 418 15.93 -8.72 13.05
CA PHE A 418 15.17 -9.89 12.60
C PHE A 418 13.67 -9.76 12.84
N PHE A 419 13.28 -9.32 14.02
CA PHE A 419 11.88 -9.11 14.38
C PHE A 419 11.21 -8.05 13.49
N LEU A 420 11.85 -6.90 13.27
CA LEU A 420 11.29 -5.82 12.46
C LEU A 420 11.18 -6.22 10.98
N HIS A 421 12.17 -6.93 10.45
CA HIS A 421 12.11 -7.47 9.09
C HIS A 421 11.01 -8.52 8.92
N ARG A 422 10.77 -9.40 9.91
CA ARG A 422 9.65 -10.36 9.90
C ARG A 422 8.31 -9.64 9.84
N LEU A 423 8.12 -8.58 10.64
CA LEU A 423 6.92 -7.75 10.59
C LEU A 423 6.73 -7.12 9.19
N ARG A 424 7.81 -6.63 8.58
CA ARG A 424 7.77 -6.11 7.21
C ARG A 424 7.33 -7.17 6.20
N VAL A 425 7.83 -8.39 6.30
CA VAL A 425 7.50 -9.51 5.39
C VAL A 425 6.03 -9.89 5.47
N ILE A 426 5.42 -9.81 6.65
CA ILE A 426 3.97 -10.06 6.85
C ILE A 426 3.12 -8.80 6.71
N ASN A 427 3.69 -7.69 6.22
CA ASN A 427 3.03 -6.41 5.98
C ASN A 427 2.44 -5.77 7.25
N VAL A 428 3.10 -5.91 8.40
CA VAL A 428 2.72 -5.22 9.65
C VAL A 428 3.46 -3.89 9.74
N SER A 429 2.72 -2.79 9.74
CA SER A 429 3.22 -1.41 9.67
C SER A 429 3.73 -0.84 11.00
N PHE A 430 4.23 -1.69 11.91
CA PHE A 430 4.82 -1.28 13.19
C PHE A 430 6.14 -0.52 13.03
N ALA A 431 6.92 -0.84 12.00
CA ALA A 431 8.21 -0.22 11.76
C ALA A 431 8.49 0.00 10.26
N GLN A 432 9.10 1.11 9.93
CA GLN A 432 9.53 1.46 8.57
C GLN A 432 11.04 1.69 8.55
N GLN A 433 11.74 0.95 7.70
CA GLN A 433 13.17 1.13 7.50
C GLN A 433 13.43 2.39 6.68
N GLN A 434 14.38 3.20 7.12
CA GLN A 434 14.85 4.39 6.42
C GLN A 434 16.19 4.11 5.75
N SER A 435 16.43 4.75 4.61
CA SER A 435 17.76 4.69 3.97
C SER A 435 18.79 5.38 4.86
N VAL A 436 19.90 4.70 5.12
CA VAL A 436 21.04 5.29 5.83
C VAL A 436 21.96 5.92 4.77
N ASN A 437 22.23 7.23 4.88
CA ASN A 437 23.05 8.01 3.94
C ASN A 437 24.56 7.63 3.92
N GLN A 438 24.90 6.38 4.25
CA GLN A 438 26.27 5.89 4.21
C GLN A 438 26.33 4.63 3.34
N ASP A 439 26.81 4.80 2.12
CA ASP A 439 26.86 3.74 1.09
C ASP A 439 27.62 2.45 1.50
N ASN A 440 28.26 2.41 2.68
CA ASN A 440 29.06 1.28 3.15
C ASN A 440 28.74 0.78 4.57
N ALA A 441 27.67 1.26 5.22
CA ALA A 441 27.39 0.87 6.63
C ALA A 441 26.33 -0.23 6.71
N THR A 442 26.60 -1.41 6.16
CA THR A 442 25.68 -2.59 6.18
C THR A 442 25.42 -3.17 7.58
N TRP A 443 26.18 -2.71 8.58
CA TRP A 443 26.04 -3.08 9.99
C TRP A 443 25.12 -2.15 10.79
N SER A 444 24.63 -1.05 10.21
CA SER A 444 23.75 -0.08 10.86
C SER A 444 22.42 -0.01 10.15
N GLU A 445 21.34 -0.08 10.91
CA GLU A 445 19.97 0.11 10.40
C GLU A 445 19.29 1.26 11.13
N HIS A 446 18.55 2.06 10.37
CA HIS A 446 17.69 3.09 10.90
C HIS A 446 16.21 2.74 10.65
N TRP A 447 15.44 2.65 11.73
CA TRP A 447 14.02 2.36 11.70
C TRP A 447 13.24 3.49 12.35
N VAL A 448 12.10 3.82 11.77
CA VAL A 448 11.06 4.64 12.40
C VAL A 448 9.99 3.70 12.91
N VAL A 449 9.79 3.68 14.21
CA VAL A 449 8.90 2.74 14.90
C VAL A 449 7.75 3.49 15.54
N ARG A 450 6.53 3.04 15.31
CA ARG A 450 5.32 3.53 15.97
C ARG A 450 4.30 2.42 16.08
N TRP A 451 3.57 2.40 17.17
CA TRP A 451 2.42 1.51 17.30
C TRP A 451 1.17 2.23 16.79
N THR A 452 0.41 1.56 15.93
CA THR A 452 -0.87 2.04 15.44
C THR A 452 -1.88 0.89 15.50
N PRO A 453 -3.18 1.16 15.57
CA PRO A 453 -4.18 0.09 15.46
C PRO A 453 -4.16 -0.63 14.13
N GLU A 454 -3.71 0.04 13.08
CA GLU A 454 -3.49 -0.58 11.78
C GLU A 454 -2.50 -1.74 11.91
N ALA A 455 -1.40 -1.55 12.66
CA ALA A 455 -0.44 -2.62 12.95
C ALA A 455 -1.07 -3.79 13.73
N GLU A 456 -2.00 -3.51 14.65
CA GLU A 456 -2.75 -4.53 15.39
C GLU A 456 -3.68 -5.33 14.47
N ILE A 457 -4.37 -4.65 13.55
CA ILE A 457 -5.24 -5.26 12.56
C ILE A 457 -4.44 -6.16 11.61
N GLU A 458 -3.33 -5.64 11.08
CA GLU A 458 -2.43 -6.36 10.18
C GLU A 458 -1.84 -7.60 10.85
N LEU A 459 -1.57 -7.54 12.18
CA LEU A 459 -1.18 -8.71 12.97
C LEU A 459 -2.29 -9.76 13.00
N VAL A 460 -3.54 -9.36 13.26
CA VAL A 460 -4.67 -10.29 13.30
C VAL A 460 -4.91 -10.90 11.93
N GLU A 461 -4.86 -10.13 10.86
CA GLU A 461 -4.92 -10.63 9.48
C GLU A 461 -3.79 -11.64 9.21
N SER A 462 -2.62 -11.44 9.81
CA SER A 462 -1.47 -12.35 9.67
C SER A 462 -1.62 -13.64 10.48
N ALA A 463 -2.59 -13.73 11.41
CA ALA A 463 -2.88 -14.96 12.17
C ALA A 463 -3.21 -16.16 11.28
N LEU A 464 -3.68 -15.89 10.07
CA LEU A 464 -4.01 -16.89 9.06
C LEU A 464 -2.78 -17.51 8.39
N LYS A 465 -1.66 -16.80 8.45
CA LYS A 465 -0.37 -17.29 7.93
C LYS A 465 0.42 -18.06 8.98
N GLY A 466 0.07 -17.93 10.26
CA GLY A 466 0.73 -18.66 11.35
C GLY A 466 0.40 -18.12 12.74
N ASP A 467 0.54 -18.97 13.74
CA ASP A 467 0.30 -18.65 15.15
C ASP A 467 1.40 -17.77 15.79
N THR A 468 2.52 -17.60 15.10
CA THR A 468 3.65 -16.79 15.54
C THR A 468 4.15 -15.91 14.39
N ILE A 469 4.83 -14.81 14.71
CA ILE A 469 5.44 -13.92 13.69
C ILE A 469 6.43 -14.70 12.82
N ASP A 470 7.21 -15.61 13.42
CA ASP A 470 8.15 -16.45 12.69
C ASP A 470 7.43 -17.42 11.73
N GLY A 471 6.34 -18.04 12.20
CA GLY A 471 5.50 -18.93 11.40
C GLY A 471 4.84 -18.21 10.24
N ALA A 472 4.24 -17.06 10.50
CA ALA A 472 3.59 -16.23 9.49
C ALA A 472 4.58 -15.71 8.43
N ALA A 473 5.78 -15.27 8.85
CA ALA A 473 6.83 -14.84 7.93
C ALA A 473 7.34 -16.00 7.06
N SER A 474 7.50 -17.19 7.64
CA SER A 474 7.90 -18.40 6.90
C SER A 474 6.85 -18.78 5.86
N PHE A 475 5.57 -18.74 6.21
CA PHE A 475 4.48 -19.02 5.29
C PHE A 475 4.45 -18.00 4.14
N ALA A 476 4.53 -16.70 4.45
CA ALA A 476 4.54 -15.63 3.44
C ALA A 476 5.72 -15.76 2.47
N MET A 477 6.90 -16.13 2.95
CA MET A 477 8.06 -16.37 2.10
C MET A 477 7.86 -17.59 1.21
N LYS A 478 7.30 -18.68 1.74
CA LYS A 478 7.01 -19.90 0.98
C LYS A 478 6.00 -19.61 -0.13
N GLU A 479 4.91 -18.92 0.19
CA GLU A 479 3.91 -18.48 -0.78
C GLU A 479 4.53 -17.63 -1.91
N ARG A 480 5.42 -16.67 -1.57
CA ARG A 480 6.14 -15.86 -2.56
C ARG A 480 7.05 -16.70 -3.46
N VAL A 481 7.74 -17.72 -2.92
CA VAL A 481 8.57 -18.63 -3.72
C VAL A 481 7.74 -19.51 -4.65
N GLU A 482 6.59 -20.03 -4.17
CA GLU A 482 5.68 -20.88 -4.96
C GLU A 482 5.02 -20.09 -6.11
N ASN A 483 4.72 -18.82 -5.90
CA ASN A 483 4.11 -17.93 -6.90
C ASN A 483 5.15 -17.20 -7.78
N ALA A 484 6.43 -17.32 -7.49
CA ALA A 484 7.48 -16.62 -8.22
C ALA A 484 7.57 -17.13 -9.67
N THR A 485 7.55 -16.19 -10.61
CA THR A 485 7.71 -16.46 -12.05
C THR A 485 9.10 -16.08 -12.56
N LYS A 486 9.85 -15.26 -11.82
CA LYS A 486 11.19 -14.77 -12.16
C LYS A 486 12.20 -15.10 -11.06
N MET A 487 13.44 -15.39 -11.46
CA MET A 487 14.54 -15.65 -10.51
C MET A 487 14.77 -14.49 -9.54
N GLY A 488 14.66 -13.24 -10.02
CA GLY A 488 14.82 -12.04 -9.19
C GLY A 488 13.83 -11.96 -8.03
N GLU A 489 12.62 -12.52 -8.18
CA GLU A 489 11.62 -12.61 -7.11
C GLU A 489 12.06 -13.58 -6.01
N ILE A 490 12.63 -14.73 -6.39
CA ILE A 490 13.17 -15.71 -5.42
C ILE A 490 14.40 -15.13 -4.73
N ALA A 491 15.28 -14.43 -5.46
CA ALA A 491 16.44 -13.78 -4.86
C ALA A 491 16.06 -12.74 -3.81
N LEU A 492 14.98 -11.99 -4.03
CA LEU A 492 14.38 -11.10 -3.01
C LEU A 492 13.92 -11.87 -1.77
N VAL A 493 13.33 -13.06 -1.93
CA VAL A 493 12.94 -13.88 -0.78
C VAL A 493 14.17 -14.39 -0.02
N ILE A 494 15.26 -14.74 -0.71
CA ILE A 494 16.54 -15.12 -0.07
C ILE A 494 17.08 -13.95 0.75
N GLU A 495 17.09 -12.76 0.18
CA GLU A 495 17.53 -11.53 0.87
C GLU A 495 16.66 -11.25 2.11
N ASP A 496 15.34 -11.25 1.96
CA ASP A 496 14.38 -11.07 3.06
C ASP A 496 14.56 -12.15 4.14
N ALA A 497 14.76 -13.41 3.76
CA ALA A 497 14.98 -14.52 4.69
C ALA A 497 16.29 -14.34 5.49
N CYS A 498 17.34 -13.84 4.87
CA CYS A 498 18.57 -13.46 5.55
C CYS A 498 18.34 -12.28 6.50
N CYS A 499 17.62 -11.25 6.07
CA CYS A 499 17.26 -10.13 6.94
C CYS A 499 16.38 -10.55 8.13
N CYS A 500 15.59 -11.59 8.00
CA CYS A 500 14.72 -12.15 9.04
C CYS A 500 15.41 -13.19 9.94
N GLY A 501 16.63 -13.63 9.64
CA GLY A 501 17.33 -14.70 10.37
C GLY A 501 16.64 -16.06 10.20
N MET A 502 16.12 -16.38 9.00
CA MET A 502 15.32 -17.57 8.72
C MET A 502 16.05 -18.56 7.80
N GLU A 503 17.01 -19.31 8.34
CA GLU A 503 17.87 -20.26 7.59
C GLU A 503 17.07 -21.29 6.77
N LYS A 504 15.95 -21.80 7.32
CA LYS A 504 15.10 -22.74 6.57
C LYS A 504 14.48 -22.09 5.32
N ALA A 505 14.11 -20.81 5.41
CA ALA A 505 13.58 -20.06 4.29
C ALA A 505 14.66 -19.83 3.22
N VAL A 506 15.88 -19.49 3.63
CA VAL A 506 17.05 -19.44 2.73
C VAL A 506 17.20 -20.76 1.99
N GLY A 507 17.17 -21.90 2.69
CA GLY A 507 17.37 -23.22 2.12
C GLY A 507 16.34 -23.58 1.03
N TYR A 508 15.04 -23.45 1.28
CA TYR A 508 14.05 -23.82 0.26
C TYR A 508 13.97 -22.81 -0.90
N ALA A 509 14.18 -21.51 -0.64
CA ALA A 509 14.23 -20.50 -1.70
C ALA A 509 15.47 -20.72 -2.60
N THR A 510 16.62 -21.07 -2.01
CA THR A 510 17.83 -21.45 -2.73
C THR A 510 17.59 -22.65 -3.65
N ALA A 511 16.93 -23.71 -3.16
CA ALA A 511 16.60 -24.88 -3.97
C ALA A 511 15.62 -24.54 -5.12
N ALA A 512 14.71 -23.60 -4.91
CA ALA A 512 13.80 -23.14 -5.97
C ALA A 512 14.57 -22.32 -7.02
N LEU A 513 15.46 -21.43 -6.61
CA LEU A 513 16.30 -20.63 -7.50
C LEU A 513 17.20 -21.53 -8.39
N GLN A 514 17.80 -22.58 -7.82
CA GLN A 514 18.61 -23.53 -8.59
C GLN A 514 17.82 -24.18 -9.72
N ARG A 515 16.57 -24.56 -9.46
CA ARG A 515 15.70 -25.16 -10.50
C ARG A 515 15.41 -24.18 -11.64
N MET A 516 15.11 -22.92 -11.31
CA MET A 516 14.81 -21.88 -12.32
C MET A 516 16.06 -21.45 -13.11
N ALA A 517 17.23 -21.46 -12.48
CA ALA A 517 18.48 -21.05 -13.12
C ALA A 517 18.90 -21.97 -14.28
N VAL A 518 18.43 -23.22 -14.31
CA VAL A 518 18.76 -24.19 -15.39
C VAL A 518 18.23 -23.73 -16.75
N ASP A 519 17.02 -23.14 -16.78
CA ASP A 519 16.33 -22.76 -18.01
C ASP A 519 16.43 -21.26 -18.32
N ALA A 520 17.16 -20.49 -17.52
CA ALA A 520 17.25 -19.04 -17.66
C ALA A 520 17.93 -18.64 -19.00
N ALA A 521 17.27 -17.76 -19.73
CA ALA A 521 17.73 -17.26 -21.03
C ALA A 521 17.88 -15.71 -21.05
N SER A 522 17.50 -15.01 -19.98
CA SER A 522 17.61 -13.54 -19.87
C SER A 522 18.88 -13.15 -19.14
N VAL A 523 19.76 -12.40 -19.82
CA VAL A 523 20.97 -11.82 -19.20
C VAL A 523 20.60 -10.85 -18.06
N GLU A 524 19.57 -10.03 -18.25
CA GLU A 524 19.08 -9.09 -17.24
C GLU A 524 18.71 -9.83 -15.94
N ASP A 525 17.87 -10.86 -16.03
CA ASP A 525 17.40 -11.62 -14.86
C ASP A 525 18.57 -12.33 -14.16
N LEU A 526 19.53 -12.89 -14.93
CA LEU A 526 20.71 -13.53 -14.40
C LEU A 526 21.62 -12.54 -13.67
N ALA A 527 21.92 -11.40 -14.29
CA ALA A 527 22.78 -10.37 -13.72
C ALA A 527 22.18 -9.75 -12.46
N LYS A 528 20.90 -9.40 -12.50
CA LYS A 528 20.16 -8.84 -11.35
C LYS A 528 20.08 -9.82 -10.19
N THR A 529 19.85 -11.10 -10.49
CA THR A 529 19.83 -12.16 -9.49
C THR A 529 21.23 -12.39 -8.90
N ALA A 530 22.27 -12.46 -9.73
CA ALA A 530 23.65 -12.60 -9.31
C ALA A 530 24.09 -11.44 -8.41
N GLN A 531 23.77 -10.20 -8.78
CA GLN A 531 24.07 -9.01 -7.97
C GLN A 531 23.44 -9.07 -6.58
N ARG A 532 22.15 -9.47 -6.49
CA ARG A 532 21.44 -9.62 -5.20
C ARG A 532 22.10 -10.69 -4.33
N LEU A 533 22.38 -11.86 -4.91
CA LEU A 533 23.06 -12.93 -4.17
C LEU A 533 24.48 -12.52 -3.75
N SER A 534 25.20 -11.78 -4.60
CA SER A 534 26.52 -11.23 -4.27
C SER A 534 26.48 -10.38 -3.00
N VAL A 535 25.48 -9.48 -2.89
CA VAL A 535 25.27 -8.66 -1.68
C VAL A 535 24.99 -9.54 -0.46
N VAL A 536 24.12 -10.55 -0.59
CA VAL A 536 23.81 -11.48 0.50
C VAL A 536 25.03 -12.28 0.95
N VAL A 537 25.86 -12.78 0.01
CA VAL A 537 27.09 -13.53 0.31
C VAL A 537 28.12 -12.63 1.00
N GLN A 538 28.29 -11.41 0.51
CA GLN A 538 29.26 -10.46 1.05
C GLN A 538 28.93 -10.04 2.50
N TYR A 539 27.65 -9.86 2.83
CA TYR A 539 27.20 -9.28 4.09
C TYR A 539 26.48 -10.27 5.02
N GLY A 540 26.26 -11.51 4.60
CA GLY A 540 25.58 -12.54 5.39
C GLY A 540 26.26 -12.83 6.75
N ASN A 541 27.58 -12.72 6.81
CA ASN A 541 28.34 -12.91 8.05
C ASN A 541 27.96 -11.93 9.19
N ILE A 542 27.58 -10.69 8.86
CA ILE A 542 27.14 -9.71 9.86
C ILE A 542 25.85 -10.18 10.54
N ARG A 543 24.98 -10.86 9.79
CA ARG A 543 23.72 -11.42 10.29
C ARG A 543 23.85 -12.83 10.84
N ARG A 544 25.07 -13.39 10.93
CA ARG A 544 25.37 -14.75 11.41
C ARG A 544 24.63 -15.84 10.62
N ILE A 545 24.43 -15.64 9.33
CA ILE A 545 23.82 -16.62 8.43
C ILE A 545 24.92 -17.26 7.61
N ASP A 546 24.85 -18.59 7.47
CA ASP A 546 25.75 -19.32 6.58
C ASP A 546 25.39 -19.04 5.12
N SER A 547 26.17 -18.19 4.45
CA SER A 547 26.00 -17.84 3.05
C SER A 547 26.73 -18.78 2.08
N LYS A 548 27.56 -19.71 2.57
CA LYS A 548 28.30 -20.65 1.72
C LYS A 548 27.46 -21.46 0.75
N PRO A 549 26.23 -21.91 1.09
CA PRO A 549 25.38 -22.61 0.13
C PRO A 549 24.97 -21.77 -1.09
N LEU A 550 25.09 -20.42 -1.00
CA LEU A 550 24.76 -19.52 -2.11
C LEU A 550 25.92 -19.32 -3.11
N GLU A 551 27.16 -19.58 -2.70
CA GLU A 551 28.35 -19.41 -3.54
C GLU A 551 28.28 -20.22 -4.85
N PRO A 552 27.96 -21.54 -4.84
CA PRO A 552 27.86 -22.32 -6.07
C PRO A 552 26.76 -21.82 -7.02
N ILE A 553 25.68 -21.25 -6.46
CA ILE A 553 24.59 -20.73 -7.27
C ILE A 553 24.99 -19.42 -7.91
N LEU A 554 25.64 -18.54 -7.16
CA LEU A 554 26.19 -17.31 -7.70
C LEU A 554 27.19 -17.60 -8.83
N GLN A 555 28.06 -18.60 -8.67
CA GLN A 555 28.97 -19.08 -9.74
C GLN A 555 28.18 -19.54 -10.97
N GLN A 556 27.14 -20.36 -10.77
CA GLN A 556 26.31 -20.89 -11.86
C GLN A 556 25.61 -19.77 -12.63
N LEU A 557 24.99 -18.80 -11.94
CA LEU A 557 24.31 -17.67 -12.56
C LEU A 557 25.29 -16.79 -13.33
N PHE A 558 26.43 -16.49 -12.74
CA PHE A 558 27.49 -15.70 -13.35
C PHE A 558 28.03 -16.38 -14.64
N TYR A 559 28.35 -17.67 -14.55
CA TYR A 559 28.85 -18.42 -15.69
C TYR A 559 27.85 -18.49 -16.84
N ARG A 560 26.57 -18.71 -16.49
CA ARG A 560 25.49 -18.73 -17.47
C ARG A 560 25.28 -17.36 -18.12
N ALA A 561 25.37 -16.28 -17.35
CA ALA A 561 25.31 -14.92 -17.89
C ALA A 561 26.44 -14.66 -18.87
N CYS A 562 27.67 -15.06 -18.53
CA CYS A 562 28.84 -14.96 -19.44
C CYS A 562 28.58 -15.67 -20.77
N LEU A 563 28.02 -16.90 -20.73
CA LEU A 563 27.76 -17.70 -21.93
C LEU A 563 26.73 -17.10 -22.91
N ILE A 564 25.77 -16.33 -22.40
CA ILE A 564 24.70 -15.77 -23.24
C ILE A 564 24.84 -14.27 -23.50
N LEU A 565 25.78 -13.59 -22.80
CA LEU A 565 25.97 -12.14 -22.89
C LEU A 565 26.30 -11.68 -24.30
N GLU A 566 27.20 -12.40 -24.99
CA GLU A 566 27.60 -12.07 -26.37
C GLU A 566 26.38 -12.07 -27.32
N SER A 567 25.54 -13.10 -27.22
CA SER A 567 24.31 -13.16 -28.06
C SER A 567 23.28 -12.09 -27.68
N ALA A 568 23.22 -11.69 -26.42
CA ALA A 568 22.35 -10.61 -25.96
C ALA A 568 22.82 -9.23 -26.45
N CYS A 569 24.10 -9.07 -26.80
CA CYS A 569 24.64 -7.84 -27.36
C CYS A 569 24.21 -7.62 -28.82
N VAL A 570 23.52 -8.57 -29.46
CA VAL A 570 22.85 -8.37 -30.76
C VAL A 570 21.48 -7.74 -30.50
N CYS A 571 21.46 -6.45 -30.27
CA CYS A 571 20.23 -5.70 -29.91
C CYS A 571 20.27 -4.28 -30.47
N ASP A 572 19.13 -3.59 -30.45
CA ASP A 572 19.02 -2.18 -30.75
C ASP A 572 19.51 -1.27 -29.60
N ASP A 573 19.60 0.02 -29.85
CA ASP A 573 20.03 0.99 -28.85
C ASP A 573 19.09 1.07 -27.64
N ALA A 574 17.78 0.87 -27.82
CA ALA A 574 16.83 0.90 -26.73
C ALA A 574 17.06 -0.25 -25.73
N ALA A 575 17.38 -1.44 -26.23
CA ALA A 575 17.69 -2.60 -25.41
C ALA A 575 19.10 -2.53 -24.82
N SER A 576 20.03 -1.77 -25.42
CA SER A 576 21.43 -1.69 -24.99
C SER A 576 21.59 -1.24 -23.53
N GLN A 577 20.74 -0.34 -23.05
CA GLN A 577 20.79 0.18 -21.66
C GLN A 577 20.56 -0.92 -20.62
N VAL A 578 19.68 -1.86 -20.91
CA VAL A 578 19.40 -3.03 -20.04
C VAL A 578 20.64 -3.91 -19.96
N ILE A 579 21.31 -4.16 -21.11
CA ILE A 579 22.54 -4.98 -21.17
C ILE A 579 23.70 -4.27 -20.46
N ILE A 580 23.85 -2.94 -20.63
CA ILE A 580 24.85 -2.14 -19.90
C ILE A 580 24.70 -2.35 -18.39
N THR A 581 23.45 -2.22 -17.88
CA THR A 581 23.15 -2.44 -16.46
C THR A 581 23.51 -3.87 -16.01
N ALA A 582 23.21 -4.85 -16.85
CA ALA A 582 23.57 -6.24 -16.56
C ALA A 582 25.11 -6.44 -16.52
N MET A 583 25.86 -5.86 -17.46
CA MET A 583 27.32 -5.89 -17.46
C MET A 583 27.91 -5.23 -16.20
N GLU A 584 27.37 -4.11 -15.75
CA GLU A 584 27.78 -3.46 -14.51
C GLU A 584 27.52 -4.32 -13.27
N GLN A 585 26.36 -4.95 -13.20
CA GLN A 585 25.97 -5.85 -12.11
C GLN A 585 26.92 -7.08 -12.05
N LEU A 586 27.21 -7.69 -13.19
CA LEU A 586 28.12 -8.83 -13.28
C LEU A 586 29.56 -8.42 -12.92
N ASN A 587 30.04 -7.28 -13.42
CA ASN A 587 31.34 -6.75 -13.09
C ASN A 587 31.48 -6.44 -11.59
N SER A 588 30.43 -5.87 -10.98
CA SER A 588 30.42 -5.60 -9.54
C SER A 588 30.42 -6.90 -8.71
N ALA A 589 29.66 -7.91 -9.13
CA ALA A 589 29.61 -9.20 -8.46
C ALA A 589 30.95 -9.91 -8.52
N GLU A 590 31.63 -9.88 -9.67
CA GLU A 590 32.94 -10.50 -9.84
C GLU A 590 34.01 -9.80 -9.00
N LEU A 591 34.01 -8.45 -8.96
CA LEU A 591 34.94 -7.69 -8.10
C LEU A 591 34.75 -7.97 -6.60
N ALA A 592 33.57 -8.36 -6.20
CA ALA A 592 33.25 -8.64 -4.80
C ALA A 592 33.66 -10.03 -4.33
N HIS A 593 33.93 -10.99 -5.24
CA HIS A 593 34.09 -12.39 -4.89
C HIS A 593 35.22 -13.09 -5.67
N ASP A 594 36.31 -13.44 -4.98
CA ASP A 594 37.47 -14.13 -5.53
C ASP A 594 37.17 -15.54 -6.11
N PHE A 595 35.99 -16.13 -5.78
CA PHE A 595 35.60 -17.43 -6.29
C PHE A 595 34.91 -17.35 -7.66
N LEU A 596 34.56 -16.17 -8.19
CA LEU A 596 34.10 -15.98 -9.55
C LEU A 596 35.25 -15.92 -10.52
N ASP A 597 35.06 -16.43 -11.73
CA ASP A 597 36.13 -16.57 -12.69
C ASP A 597 36.43 -15.25 -13.43
N ASN A 598 37.41 -14.51 -12.93
CA ASN A 598 37.87 -13.28 -13.54
C ASN A 598 38.41 -13.48 -14.98
N ALA A 599 39.10 -14.60 -15.24
CA ALA A 599 39.68 -14.84 -16.57
C ALA A 599 38.60 -15.02 -17.64
N GLU A 600 37.52 -15.75 -17.30
CA GLU A 600 36.37 -15.91 -18.19
C GLU A 600 35.62 -14.60 -18.41
N TRP A 601 35.45 -13.79 -17.34
CA TRP A 601 34.81 -12.48 -17.47
C TRP A 601 35.55 -11.53 -18.40
N ILE A 602 36.86 -11.41 -18.20
CA ILE A 602 37.73 -10.57 -19.04
C ILE A 602 37.72 -11.06 -20.49
N LYS A 603 37.75 -12.36 -20.71
CA LYS A 603 37.67 -12.94 -22.05
C LYS A 603 36.34 -12.58 -22.76
N VAL A 604 35.18 -12.73 -22.08
CA VAL A 604 33.91 -12.37 -22.66
C VAL A 604 33.83 -10.88 -23.00
N LEU A 605 34.34 -10.01 -22.16
CA LEU A 605 34.44 -8.58 -22.45
C LEU A 605 35.36 -8.27 -23.63
N ASP A 606 36.49 -8.96 -23.74
CA ASP A 606 37.41 -8.82 -24.85
C ASP A 606 36.78 -9.24 -26.18
N ASP A 607 36.15 -10.41 -26.19
CA ASP A 607 35.37 -10.92 -27.34
C ASP A 607 34.28 -9.93 -27.79
N ILE A 608 33.53 -9.31 -26.84
CA ILE A 608 32.50 -8.29 -27.16
C ILE A 608 33.15 -6.99 -27.68
N SER A 609 34.25 -6.55 -27.09
CA SER A 609 34.89 -5.28 -27.44
C SER A 609 35.44 -5.26 -28.85
N GLU A 610 35.92 -6.41 -29.38
CA GLU A 610 36.49 -6.54 -30.69
C GLU A 610 35.51 -6.66 -31.85
N ARG A 611 34.23 -6.98 -31.55
CA ARG A 611 33.20 -7.26 -32.57
C ARG A 611 32.48 -6.03 -33.05
N ASP A 612 32.25 -5.96 -34.39
CA ASP A 612 31.54 -4.88 -35.09
C ASP A 612 30.11 -5.26 -35.45
N ASP A 613 29.71 -6.51 -35.38
CA ASP A 613 28.39 -7.05 -35.66
C ASP A 613 27.46 -7.08 -34.45
N LEU A 614 27.97 -6.65 -33.29
CA LEU A 614 27.20 -6.41 -32.08
C LEU A 614 26.79 -4.92 -31.99
N ASN A 615 25.89 -4.61 -31.06
CA ASN A 615 25.61 -3.22 -30.74
C ASN A 615 26.90 -2.50 -30.33
N THR A 616 27.28 -1.48 -31.07
CA THR A 616 28.59 -0.82 -30.93
C THR A 616 28.75 -0.07 -29.62
N LYS A 617 27.67 0.43 -29.03
CA LYS A 617 27.66 1.03 -27.70
C LYS A 617 28.05 0.00 -26.64
N LEU A 618 27.59 -1.25 -26.76
CA LEU A 618 27.98 -2.34 -25.85
C LEU A 618 29.41 -2.76 -26.04
N SER A 619 29.92 -2.80 -27.29
CA SER A 619 31.35 -3.03 -27.56
C SER A 619 32.23 -1.94 -26.96
N GLY A 620 31.80 -0.67 -27.06
CA GLY A 620 32.47 0.47 -26.43
C GLY A 620 32.45 0.38 -24.90
N PHE A 621 31.34 -0.03 -24.33
CA PHE A 621 31.18 -0.19 -22.88
C PHE A 621 32.05 -1.37 -22.33
N ALA A 622 32.15 -2.48 -23.07
CA ALA A 622 33.03 -3.58 -22.74
C ALA A 622 34.52 -3.12 -22.72
N ALA A 623 34.91 -2.36 -23.75
CA ALA A 623 36.26 -1.75 -23.79
C ALA A 623 36.50 -0.79 -22.61
N ALA A 624 35.50 -0.04 -22.18
CA ALA A 624 35.58 0.83 -21.00
C ALA A 624 35.82 0.06 -19.71
N ILE A 625 35.12 -1.08 -19.50
CA ILE A 625 35.34 -1.96 -18.34
C ILE A 625 36.75 -2.57 -18.38
N LEU A 626 37.20 -3.09 -19.54
CA LEU A 626 38.54 -3.64 -19.69
C LEU A 626 39.62 -2.61 -19.37
N LEU A 627 39.44 -1.37 -19.80
CA LEU A 627 40.31 -0.25 -19.51
C LEU A 627 40.36 0.09 -18.02
N GLU A 628 39.21 0.14 -17.37
CA GLU A 628 39.07 0.39 -15.94
C GLU A 628 39.78 -0.69 -15.11
N ARG A 629 39.64 -1.94 -15.52
CA ARG A 629 40.26 -3.09 -14.87
C ARG A 629 41.76 -3.28 -15.21
N GLY A 630 42.31 -2.46 -16.11
CA GLY A 630 43.70 -2.57 -16.57
C GLY A 630 43.94 -3.80 -17.45
N ALA A 631 42.91 -4.47 -17.93
CA ALA A 631 43.01 -5.59 -18.87
C ALA A 631 43.30 -5.12 -20.30
N MET A 632 42.83 -3.91 -20.67
CA MET A 632 43.19 -3.24 -21.92
C MET A 632 44.26 -2.20 -21.68
N ASN A 633 45.39 -2.32 -22.36
CA ASN A 633 46.50 -1.36 -22.26
C ASN A 633 46.34 -0.19 -23.24
N THR A 634 47.17 0.85 -23.09
CA THR A 634 47.07 2.07 -23.93
C THR A 634 47.32 1.77 -25.42
N GLN A 635 48.14 0.78 -25.77
CA GLN A 635 48.40 0.44 -27.16
C GLN A 635 47.24 -0.31 -27.80
N GLN A 636 46.58 -1.19 -27.06
CA GLN A 636 45.36 -1.88 -27.49
C GLN A 636 44.22 -0.85 -27.73
N LEU A 637 43.99 0.07 -26.75
CA LEU A 637 43.03 1.14 -26.92
C LEU A 637 43.28 2.00 -28.16
N ARG A 638 44.55 2.38 -28.42
CA ARG A 638 44.90 3.12 -29.64
C ARG A 638 44.59 2.34 -30.91
N THR A 639 44.80 1.05 -30.92
CA THR A 639 44.47 0.20 -32.06
C THR A 639 42.95 0.20 -32.31
N GLU A 640 42.13 0.01 -31.24
CA GLU A 640 40.71 0.06 -31.36
C GLU A 640 40.17 1.45 -31.77
N VAL A 641 40.65 2.52 -31.16
CA VAL A 641 40.33 3.89 -31.57
C VAL A 641 40.66 4.11 -33.05
N SER A 642 41.86 3.70 -33.51
CA SER A 642 42.22 3.85 -34.91
C SER A 642 41.37 3.01 -35.85
N ARG A 643 40.90 1.86 -35.41
CA ARG A 643 40.01 0.97 -36.17
C ARG A 643 38.60 1.56 -36.26
N ARG A 644 38.04 2.01 -35.13
CA ARG A 644 36.64 2.50 -35.00
C ARG A 644 36.45 3.92 -35.48
N LEU A 645 37.45 4.79 -35.33
CA LEU A 645 37.40 6.20 -35.69
C LEU A 645 38.27 6.48 -36.92
N SER A 646 38.25 5.60 -37.93
CA SER A 646 38.96 5.79 -39.19
C SER A 646 38.03 6.31 -40.28
N LYS A 647 38.62 6.96 -41.29
CA LYS A 647 37.88 7.50 -42.41
C LYS A 647 37.02 6.44 -43.12
N GLY A 648 35.73 6.74 -43.32
CA GLY A 648 34.79 5.86 -44.00
C GLY A 648 34.09 4.84 -43.10
N ILE A 649 34.28 4.91 -41.80
CA ILE A 649 33.49 4.16 -40.83
C ILE A 649 32.18 4.92 -40.57
N PRO A 650 31.01 4.26 -40.68
CA PRO A 650 29.71 4.90 -40.41
C PRO A 650 29.63 5.40 -38.94
N ALA A 651 28.79 6.45 -38.75
CA ALA A 651 28.59 7.06 -37.43
C ALA A 651 28.14 6.06 -36.37
N ASP A 652 27.25 5.13 -36.69
CA ASP A 652 26.77 4.08 -35.78
C ASP A 652 27.92 3.20 -35.27
N LEU A 653 28.93 2.90 -36.09
CA LEU A 653 30.07 2.08 -35.71
C LEU A 653 31.17 2.87 -34.97
N GLY A 654 31.38 4.14 -35.35
CA GLY A 654 32.41 4.98 -34.72
C GLY A 654 31.92 5.75 -33.52
N ALA A 655 30.98 6.65 -33.73
CA ALA A 655 30.47 7.52 -32.66
C ALA A 655 29.61 6.73 -31.64
N GLY A 656 28.85 5.71 -32.08
CA GLY A 656 28.12 4.82 -31.18
C GLY A 656 29.06 4.01 -30.27
N TRP A 657 30.18 3.51 -30.81
CA TRP A 657 31.21 2.86 -29.98
C TRP A 657 31.84 3.85 -28.98
N PHE A 658 32.11 5.10 -29.41
CA PHE A 658 32.66 6.12 -28.52
C PHE A 658 31.69 6.48 -27.40
N GLU A 659 30.36 6.52 -27.65
CA GLU A 659 29.33 6.71 -26.63
C GLU A 659 29.50 5.68 -25.50
N GLY A 660 29.58 4.39 -25.84
CA GLY A 660 29.79 3.31 -24.86
C GLY A 660 31.10 3.45 -24.09
N LEU A 661 32.20 3.77 -24.77
CA LEU A 661 33.53 3.96 -24.13
C LEU A 661 33.49 5.13 -23.13
N ALA A 662 32.77 6.21 -23.44
CA ALA A 662 32.71 7.41 -22.62
C ALA A 662 31.86 7.24 -21.35
N MET A 663 31.07 6.16 -21.22
CA MET A 663 30.23 5.91 -20.03
C MET A 663 31.05 5.62 -18.77
N LYS A 664 32.29 5.16 -18.89
CA LYS A 664 33.18 4.86 -17.74
C LYS A 664 34.55 5.55 -17.87
N ASN A 665 35.19 5.72 -16.72
CA ASN A 665 36.57 6.18 -16.61
C ASN A 665 36.87 7.52 -17.30
N ARG A 666 35.96 8.46 -17.24
CA ARG A 666 35.96 9.75 -17.94
C ARG A 666 37.25 10.53 -17.79
N TYR A 667 37.79 10.62 -16.56
CA TYR A 667 39.06 11.34 -16.32
C TYR A 667 40.26 10.72 -17.06
N ALA A 668 40.29 9.41 -17.16
CA ALA A 668 41.38 8.73 -17.91
C ALA A 668 41.21 8.91 -19.40
N LEU A 669 40.00 9.09 -19.92
CA LEU A 669 39.72 9.39 -21.31
C LEU A 669 40.08 10.85 -21.62
N ILE A 670 39.65 11.80 -20.78
CA ILE A 670 39.96 13.25 -20.94
C ILE A 670 41.47 13.49 -21.00
N ALA A 671 42.23 12.81 -20.17
CA ALA A 671 43.69 12.94 -20.13
C ALA A 671 44.44 12.39 -21.38
N ARG A 672 43.75 11.73 -22.34
CA ARG A 672 44.34 11.09 -23.51
C ARG A 672 44.15 11.92 -24.77
N LEU A 673 45.04 12.90 -25.02
CA LEU A 673 44.95 13.78 -26.18
C LEU A 673 44.79 12.99 -27.51
N SER A 674 45.50 11.88 -27.68
CA SER A 674 45.42 11.06 -28.90
C SER A 674 44.04 10.49 -29.21
N LEU A 675 43.20 10.32 -28.20
CA LEU A 675 41.79 9.91 -28.39
C LEU A 675 40.99 11.05 -29.03
N TRP A 676 41.18 12.27 -28.55
CA TRP A 676 40.51 13.46 -29.04
C TRP A 676 41.00 13.86 -30.43
N GLU A 677 42.28 13.70 -30.72
CA GLU A 677 42.84 13.83 -32.07
C GLU A 677 42.15 12.88 -33.05
N SER A 678 42.05 11.59 -32.69
CA SER A 678 41.41 10.59 -33.55
C SER A 678 39.92 10.86 -33.76
N LEU A 679 39.21 11.31 -32.70
CA LEU A 679 37.79 11.66 -32.80
C LEU A 679 37.58 12.89 -33.70
N ASN A 680 38.38 13.94 -33.55
CA ASN A 680 38.35 15.12 -34.37
C ASN A 680 38.59 14.80 -35.86
N ASP A 681 39.68 14.05 -36.13
CA ASP A 681 40.02 13.64 -37.49
C ASP A 681 38.93 12.81 -38.15
N TYR A 682 38.29 11.93 -37.35
CA TYR A 682 37.13 11.14 -37.82
C TYR A 682 35.94 12.04 -38.18
N LEU A 683 35.53 12.94 -37.31
CA LEU A 683 34.36 13.81 -37.52
C LEU A 683 34.52 14.69 -38.78
N VAL A 684 35.74 15.19 -39.06
CA VAL A 684 36.03 15.99 -40.25
C VAL A 684 35.91 15.19 -41.55
N THR A 685 35.95 13.87 -41.50
CA THR A 685 35.80 13.00 -42.68
C THR A 685 34.39 12.57 -43.02
N LEU A 686 33.41 12.80 -42.12
CA LEU A 686 32.04 12.43 -42.33
C LEU A 686 31.35 13.38 -43.33
N ASP A 687 30.35 12.89 -44.07
CA ASP A 687 29.44 13.71 -44.81
C ASP A 687 28.36 14.35 -43.89
N ASP A 688 27.53 15.23 -44.42
CA ASP A 688 26.56 15.99 -43.62
C ASP A 688 25.53 15.10 -42.88
N GLU A 689 25.11 13.98 -43.47
CA GLU A 689 24.14 13.07 -42.85
C GLU A 689 24.80 12.23 -41.76
N GLU A 690 25.95 11.64 -42.04
CA GLU A 690 26.72 10.88 -41.06
C GLU A 690 27.21 11.78 -39.92
N PHE A 691 27.56 13.04 -40.20
CA PHE A 691 27.93 14.01 -39.16
C PHE A 691 26.78 14.30 -38.20
N LYS A 692 25.56 14.49 -38.73
CA LYS A 692 24.35 14.68 -37.89
C LYS A 692 24.12 13.46 -37.00
N ARG A 693 24.22 12.25 -37.55
CA ARG A 693 24.11 10.99 -36.76
C ARG A 693 25.19 10.92 -35.68
N ALA A 694 26.45 11.21 -36.03
CA ALA A 694 27.53 11.24 -35.06
C ALA A 694 27.27 12.22 -33.88
N LEU A 695 26.68 13.40 -34.19
CA LEU A 695 26.33 14.38 -33.18
C LEU A 695 25.28 13.84 -32.16
N VAL A 696 24.32 13.01 -32.58
CA VAL A 696 23.36 12.38 -31.67
C VAL A 696 24.11 11.49 -30.66
N PHE A 697 24.98 10.62 -31.12
CA PHE A 697 25.79 9.74 -30.23
C PHE A 697 26.71 10.55 -29.33
N LEU A 698 27.37 11.58 -29.83
CA LEU A 698 28.24 12.45 -29.05
C LEU A 698 27.45 13.28 -28.02
N ARG A 699 26.26 13.79 -28.37
CA ARG A 699 25.37 14.48 -27.43
C ARG A 699 25.03 13.58 -26.25
N ARG A 700 24.68 12.32 -26.49
CA ARG A 700 24.43 11.33 -25.44
C ARG A 700 25.70 11.03 -24.63
N ALA A 701 26.84 10.80 -25.31
CA ALA A 701 28.12 10.56 -24.64
C ALA A 701 28.51 11.70 -23.68
N PHE A 702 28.28 12.95 -24.07
CA PHE A 702 28.64 14.12 -23.27
C PHE A 702 27.52 14.61 -22.33
N ALA A 703 26.30 14.06 -22.41
CA ALA A 703 25.18 14.52 -21.55
C ALA A 703 25.54 14.44 -20.06
N ASP A 704 26.16 13.38 -19.65
CA ASP A 704 26.51 13.09 -18.26
C ASP A 704 27.84 13.72 -17.79
N PHE A 705 28.59 14.39 -18.67
CA PHE A 705 29.82 15.07 -18.28
C PHE A 705 29.49 16.36 -17.52
N SER A 706 30.20 16.59 -16.43
CA SER A 706 30.08 17.84 -15.68
C SER A 706 30.63 19.02 -16.49
N ALA A 707 30.27 20.26 -16.13
CA ALA A 707 30.78 21.47 -16.77
C ALA A 707 32.31 21.52 -16.78
N VAL A 708 32.95 21.13 -15.67
CA VAL A 708 34.43 21.11 -15.55
C VAL A 708 35.04 20.09 -16.53
N GLU A 709 34.44 18.91 -16.69
CA GLU A 709 34.91 17.90 -17.63
C GLU A 709 34.75 18.35 -19.08
N LYS A 710 33.64 19.04 -19.40
CA LYS A 710 33.41 19.63 -20.73
C LYS A 710 34.43 20.72 -21.03
N ASP A 711 34.76 21.57 -20.07
CA ASP A 711 35.80 22.60 -20.21
C ASP A 711 37.18 21.98 -20.49
N GLN A 712 37.54 20.90 -19.78
CA GLN A 712 38.80 20.20 -20.01
C GLN A 712 38.87 19.56 -21.41
N ILE A 713 37.73 19.01 -21.89
CA ILE A 713 37.67 18.48 -23.28
C ILE A 713 37.82 19.62 -24.28
N ALA A 714 37.19 20.76 -24.06
CA ALA A 714 37.28 21.94 -24.90
C ALA A 714 38.74 22.47 -24.96
N GLU A 715 39.41 22.50 -23.82
CA GLU A 715 40.86 22.85 -23.75
C GLU A 715 41.72 21.86 -24.56
N ASN A 716 41.49 20.55 -24.41
CA ASN A 716 42.21 19.53 -25.17
C ASN A 716 41.98 19.69 -26.68
N LEU A 717 40.72 19.91 -27.11
CA LEU A 717 40.40 20.14 -28.52
C LEU A 717 41.06 21.46 -29.04
N GLY A 718 41.05 22.49 -28.19
CA GLY A 718 41.70 23.76 -28.52
C GLY A 718 43.20 23.57 -28.77
N GLU A 719 43.91 22.78 -27.93
CA GLU A 719 45.33 22.45 -28.14
C GLU A 719 45.53 21.70 -29.47
N ILE A 720 44.69 20.73 -29.79
CA ILE A 720 44.71 19.95 -31.04
C ILE A 720 44.53 20.87 -32.25
N LEU A 721 43.58 21.83 -32.16
CA LEU A 721 43.26 22.77 -33.24
C LEU A 721 44.22 23.98 -33.30
N GLY A 722 45.16 24.08 -32.38
CA GLY A 722 46.11 25.20 -32.27
C GLY A 722 45.49 26.51 -31.81
N LEU A 723 44.37 26.46 -31.09
CA LEU A 723 43.64 27.62 -30.53
C LEU A 723 44.19 27.95 -29.14
N ASN A 724 44.26 29.24 -28.80
CA ASN A 724 44.60 29.63 -27.46
C ASN A 724 43.34 29.61 -26.53
N GLY A 725 43.53 29.63 -25.21
CA GLY A 725 42.45 29.51 -24.24
C GLY A 725 41.38 30.59 -24.35
N GLN A 726 41.68 31.77 -24.88
CA GLN A 726 40.70 32.83 -25.12
C GLN A 726 39.86 32.50 -26.34
N GLU A 727 40.46 32.01 -27.41
CA GLU A 727 39.78 31.56 -28.63
C GLU A 727 38.85 30.37 -28.36
N VAL A 728 39.30 29.42 -27.52
CA VAL A 728 38.48 28.28 -27.04
C VAL A 728 37.25 28.78 -26.29
N SER A 729 37.47 29.71 -25.37
CA SER A 729 36.38 30.31 -24.57
C SER A 729 35.37 31.08 -25.46
N GLU A 730 35.86 31.77 -26.48
CA GLU A 730 35.02 32.46 -27.46
C GLU A 730 34.17 31.48 -28.29
N VAL A 731 34.73 30.35 -28.70
CA VAL A 731 34.02 29.30 -29.44
C VAL A 731 32.98 28.61 -28.53
N VAL A 732 33.34 28.23 -27.31
CA VAL A 732 32.43 27.57 -26.37
C VAL A 732 31.25 28.46 -25.94
N ASN A 733 31.47 29.76 -25.82
CA ASN A 733 30.45 30.73 -25.43
C ASN A 733 29.82 31.49 -26.63
N ALA A 734 30.17 31.13 -27.87
CA ALA A 734 29.58 31.75 -29.06
C ALA A 734 28.06 31.47 -29.08
N VAL A 735 27.28 32.52 -29.37
CA VAL A 735 25.85 32.35 -29.65
C VAL A 735 25.73 31.60 -30.98
N LEU A 736 25.11 30.44 -30.95
CA LEU A 736 24.85 29.65 -32.15
C LEU A 736 24.06 30.51 -33.18
N ASP A 737 24.45 30.46 -34.45
CA ASP A 737 23.68 31.09 -35.48
C ASP A 737 22.35 30.34 -35.70
N GLU A 738 21.40 31.00 -36.41
CA GLU A 738 20.08 30.41 -36.66
C GLU A 738 20.16 29.06 -37.37
N SER A 739 21.16 28.84 -38.20
CA SER A 739 21.33 27.59 -38.94
C SER A 739 21.86 26.48 -38.05
N SER A 740 22.78 26.76 -37.14
CA SER A 740 23.29 25.84 -36.15
C SER A 740 22.22 25.50 -35.11
N GLN A 741 21.39 26.46 -34.70
CA GLN A 741 20.27 26.24 -33.78
C GLN A 741 19.20 25.35 -34.43
N GLN A 742 18.82 25.60 -35.68
CA GLN A 742 17.90 24.76 -36.44
C GLN A 742 18.44 23.34 -36.63
N MET A 743 19.75 23.19 -36.81
CA MET A 743 20.39 21.88 -36.88
C MET A 743 20.29 21.11 -35.55
N ILE A 744 20.53 21.79 -34.44
CA ILE A 744 20.40 21.19 -33.09
C ILE A 744 18.95 20.82 -32.81
N ASP A 745 18.00 21.70 -33.13
CA ASP A 745 16.57 21.42 -32.94
C ASP A 745 16.10 20.25 -33.83
N SER A 746 16.70 20.03 -34.98
CA SER A 746 16.41 18.88 -35.86
C SER A 746 17.01 17.55 -35.35
N LEU A 747 17.97 17.58 -34.41
CA LEU A 747 18.54 16.34 -33.82
C LEU A 747 17.54 15.59 -32.95
N ASP A 748 16.55 16.30 -32.38
CA ASP A 748 15.51 15.65 -31.56
C ASP A 748 14.59 14.76 -32.43
N ASP A 749 14.37 15.11 -33.70
CA ASP A 749 13.64 14.27 -34.66
C ASP A 749 14.46 13.03 -35.06
N PHE A 750 15.79 13.15 -35.18
CA PHE A 750 16.70 12.04 -35.48
C PHE A 750 16.85 11.03 -34.31
N ASP A 751 16.68 11.46 -33.08
CA ASP A 751 16.81 10.60 -31.87
C ASP A 751 15.63 9.59 -31.73
N PHE A 752 14.51 9.83 -32.47
CA PHE A 752 13.37 8.91 -32.54
C PHE A 752 13.50 7.81 -33.59
N ASP A 753 14.37 7.97 -34.57
CA ASP A 753 14.58 7.00 -35.66
C ASP A 753 15.81 6.09 -35.48
N LEU A 754 16.54 6.26 -34.36
CA LEU A 754 17.70 5.45 -33.91
C LEU A 754 17.37 4.63 -32.67
#